data_3a9701c410fd7cf6598defa3cc997338
#
_entry.id   3a9701c410fd7cf6598defa3cc997338
#
_cell.length_a   1.000
_cell.length_b   1.000
_cell.length_c   1.000
_cell.angle_alpha   90.00
_cell.angle_beta   90.00
_cell.angle_gamma   90.00
#
_symmetry.space_group_name_H-M   'P 1'
#
loop_
_entity.id
_entity.type
_entity.pdbx_description
1 polymer ?
#
loop_
_entity_poly.entity_id
_entity_poly.type
_entity_poly.pdbx_seq_one_letter_code
_entity_poly.pdbx_strand_id
1 'polypeptide(L)'
;PNRICGGQQDSGSACVQSRSNDGMITFHDWHPVNIQEYGIAAPDPKDPDMVYGSSRTDVTLYNRRTGQTTNVGPDMGPRGGPLNRDVRTMPILWSPVDPDLLFYTSNVVWQTRDRGLTWSRISPDLARQTWDVPATAGKYASTVEPAPQGTITALSASPLDVGVLWAGTDDGNIQVTMDGGGAWTNVTPPAIKPWTRIFNIEAGHFDRGTAYAAANTMRIDDMNPHFWRTHDGGRTWTEINTGLAPGAVANAIREDPREKGVLYAATETQVWVSFDDGDHWHSLRLNMPAVSVRDIQVKDDASCLCSDLVAGTHGRGFWILDNVTPLRQAAKAAAATDAYLFEPAVAVRTRNGMNDPTEWPPEMPHGDNPPPGGVIDYYLPANATGPVRLDVLDAYGEPIRSYSSDDPVLTPDPALDPVAADKACQADPTGPNCRVPLYWPAPQMVVSTTKGMHRFSWDLRYEPLGDEPRVAGGATGAVPGHTYPQPVAPWAPPGRYTVRLTVNGKVFTQPLRLMLDPRVQTAGTDLARLADLTREMYDGALADHVAYERARALVQALDAAGGQDAAAFKVQVEAIAPAPRPQPAGFFRRGGAPTGPPTLDTASDALLAAAMAMQEAETAPTARQVAACDQARTRSGEVMATWTRLSTTGLAALNAKRTAAGLAAIMLP
;
A
#
# COMPACT_ATOMS: atom_id res chain seq x y z
N PRO A 1 2.35 -7.68 -6.40
CA PRO A 1 3.33 -6.63 -6.17
C PRO A 1 3.84 -6.07 -7.49
N ASN A 2 4.02 -4.75 -7.55
CA ASN A 2 4.72 -4.09 -8.65
C ASN A 2 6.22 -4.28 -8.48
N ARG A 3 6.98 -4.08 -9.56
CA ARG A 3 8.45 -4.03 -9.50
C ARG A 3 8.92 -2.63 -9.86
N ILE A 4 9.88 -2.14 -9.11
CA ILE A 4 10.57 -0.87 -9.34
C ILE A 4 11.97 -1.24 -9.82
N CYS A 5 12.35 -0.70 -10.96
CA CYS A 5 13.64 -1.00 -11.59
C CYS A 5 14.43 0.28 -11.82
N GLY A 6 15.75 0.21 -11.66
CA GLY A 6 16.62 1.34 -11.93
C GLY A 6 18.09 0.98 -11.96
N GLY A 7 18.87 1.85 -12.57
CA GLY A 7 20.32 1.79 -12.54
C GLY A 7 20.84 2.31 -11.20
N GLN A 8 21.88 1.66 -10.70
CA GLN A 8 22.57 2.06 -9.46
C GLN A 8 24.06 2.22 -9.74
N GLN A 9 24.58 3.37 -9.40
CA GLN A 9 26.02 3.66 -9.62
C GLN A 9 26.90 2.69 -8.85
N ASP A 10 27.97 2.22 -9.48
CA ASP A 10 29.01 1.29 -8.98
C ASP A 10 28.51 -0.09 -8.53
N SER A 11 27.23 -0.27 -8.30
CA SER A 11 26.63 -1.54 -7.83
C SER A 11 25.83 -2.26 -8.93
N GLY A 12 25.74 -1.68 -10.13
CA GLY A 12 24.92 -2.21 -11.21
C GLY A 12 23.47 -1.74 -11.13
N SER A 13 22.55 -2.60 -11.54
CA SER A 13 21.14 -2.26 -11.62
C SER A 13 20.28 -3.37 -11.02
N ALA A 14 19.12 -3.01 -10.52
CA ALA A 14 18.22 -3.97 -9.88
C ALA A 14 16.75 -3.60 -10.10
N CYS A 15 15.92 -4.64 -10.02
CA CYS A 15 14.48 -4.51 -9.77
C CYS A 15 14.17 -5.02 -8.37
N VAL A 16 13.34 -4.31 -7.63
CA VAL A 16 12.85 -4.70 -6.31
C VAL A 16 11.33 -4.78 -6.33
N GLN A 17 10.75 -5.71 -5.59
CA GLN A 17 9.31 -5.76 -5.42
C GLN A 17 8.84 -4.66 -4.48
N SER A 18 7.68 -4.05 -4.79
CA SER A 18 7.05 -3.06 -3.90
C SER A 18 6.37 -3.68 -2.68
N ARG A 19 6.29 -5.00 -2.62
CA ARG A 19 5.77 -5.79 -1.48
C ARG A 19 6.42 -7.16 -1.50
N SER A 20 6.97 -7.57 -0.36
CA SER A 20 7.42 -8.95 -0.14
C SER A 20 6.29 -9.82 0.43
N ASN A 21 6.35 -11.12 0.18
CA ASN A 21 5.50 -12.10 0.84
C ASN A 21 5.93 -12.36 2.30
N ASP A 22 7.16 -12.00 2.67
CA ASP A 22 7.76 -12.30 3.98
C ASP A 22 7.52 -11.19 5.01
N GLY A 23 6.59 -10.28 4.73
CA GLY A 23 6.18 -9.21 5.64
C GLY A 23 7.04 -7.95 5.57
N MET A 24 8.24 -8.03 5.06
CA MET A 24 9.17 -6.91 4.83
C MET A 24 9.97 -7.14 3.54
N ILE A 25 10.42 -6.07 2.90
CA ILE A 25 11.22 -6.11 1.68
C ILE A 25 12.69 -6.24 2.07
N THR A 26 13.30 -7.39 1.77
CA THR A 26 14.69 -7.69 2.10
C THR A 26 15.54 -7.82 0.84
N PHE A 27 16.82 -8.17 1.00
CA PHE A 27 17.71 -8.43 -0.14
C PHE A 27 17.21 -9.58 -1.03
N HIS A 28 16.36 -10.48 -0.55
CA HIS A 28 15.74 -11.56 -1.34
C HIS A 28 14.76 -11.01 -2.40
N ASP A 29 14.22 -9.81 -2.18
CA ASP A 29 13.29 -9.17 -3.11
C ASP A 29 14.00 -8.36 -4.20
N TRP A 30 15.30 -8.13 -4.03
CA TRP A 30 16.15 -7.45 -5.00
C TRP A 30 16.65 -8.44 -6.06
N HIS A 31 16.41 -8.10 -7.30
CA HIS A 31 16.80 -8.93 -8.43
C HIS A 31 17.69 -8.11 -9.37
N PRO A 32 18.97 -8.47 -9.51
CA PRO A 32 19.86 -7.81 -10.48
C PRO A 32 19.29 -7.89 -11.88
N VAL A 33 19.37 -6.78 -12.61
CA VAL A 33 19.03 -6.70 -14.02
C VAL A 33 20.20 -6.05 -14.75
N ASN A 34 20.67 -6.61 -15.83
CA ASN A 34 21.90 -6.16 -16.48
C ASN A 34 21.67 -4.87 -17.30
N ILE A 35 21.43 -3.78 -16.58
CA ILE A 35 21.37 -2.42 -17.13
C ILE A 35 22.61 -1.71 -16.65
N GLN A 36 23.18 -0.87 -17.47
CA GLN A 36 24.34 -0.10 -17.06
C GLN A 36 23.99 0.81 -15.86
N GLU A 37 24.91 1.01 -14.95
CA GLU A 37 24.82 2.06 -13.93
C GLU A 37 24.41 3.39 -14.57
N TYR A 38 23.56 4.17 -13.97
CA TYR A 38 22.92 5.37 -14.51
C TYR A 38 21.86 5.12 -15.61
N GLY A 39 21.69 3.88 -16.08
CA GLY A 39 20.73 3.57 -17.12
C GLY A 39 19.28 3.63 -16.62
N ILE A 40 18.38 3.89 -17.55
CA ILE A 40 16.94 3.78 -17.32
C ILE A 40 16.51 2.36 -17.64
N ALA A 41 15.69 1.78 -16.78
CA ALA A 41 15.07 0.47 -16.95
C ALA A 41 13.68 0.62 -17.58
N ALA A 42 13.41 -0.09 -18.67
CA ALA A 42 12.13 -0.11 -19.36
C ALA A 42 11.64 -1.56 -19.51
N PRO A 43 11.00 -2.17 -18.49
CA PRO A 43 10.40 -3.49 -18.62
C PRO A 43 9.38 -3.54 -19.76
N ASP A 44 9.37 -4.63 -20.55
CA ASP A 44 8.39 -4.82 -21.64
C ASP A 44 6.97 -4.86 -21.04
N PRO A 45 6.05 -4.03 -21.51
CA PRO A 45 4.68 -3.97 -20.97
C PRO A 45 3.88 -5.26 -21.19
N LYS A 46 4.26 -6.09 -22.16
CA LYS A 46 3.62 -7.39 -22.42
C LYS A 46 4.32 -8.55 -21.73
N ASP A 47 5.60 -8.42 -21.41
CA ASP A 47 6.40 -9.43 -20.73
C ASP A 47 7.41 -8.77 -19.77
N PRO A 48 7.00 -8.44 -18.52
CA PRO A 48 7.83 -7.71 -17.56
C PRO A 48 9.12 -8.44 -17.13
N ASP A 49 9.31 -9.70 -17.52
CA ASP A 49 10.57 -10.40 -17.29
C ASP A 49 11.64 -10.08 -18.36
N MET A 50 11.24 -9.41 -19.43
CA MET A 50 12.13 -8.85 -20.43
C MET A 50 12.38 -7.38 -20.08
N VAL A 51 13.57 -7.04 -19.61
CA VAL A 51 13.92 -5.69 -19.15
C VAL A 51 14.89 -5.04 -20.13
N TYR A 52 14.44 -3.97 -20.76
CA TYR A 52 15.29 -3.13 -21.63
C TYR A 52 16.01 -2.11 -20.76
N GLY A 53 17.26 -1.87 -21.04
CA GLY A 53 18.07 -0.91 -20.32
C GLY A 53 18.86 -0.02 -21.22
N SER A 54 18.88 1.28 -20.94
CA SER A 54 19.72 2.21 -21.67
C SER A 54 21.15 2.20 -21.13
N SER A 55 22.11 2.29 -22.01
CA SER A 55 23.49 2.62 -21.72
C SER A 55 23.94 3.83 -22.54
N ARG A 56 25.21 4.21 -22.45
CA ARG A 56 25.76 5.33 -23.23
C ARG A 56 25.65 5.12 -24.72
N THR A 57 25.83 3.90 -25.18
CA THR A 57 25.98 3.59 -26.62
C THR A 57 25.07 2.48 -27.08
N ASP A 58 24.37 1.84 -26.14
CA ASP A 58 23.65 0.60 -26.42
C ASP A 58 22.29 0.56 -25.70
N VAL A 59 21.42 -0.30 -26.21
CA VAL A 59 20.25 -0.79 -25.48
C VAL A 59 20.45 -2.26 -25.17
N THR A 60 20.47 -2.61 -23.90
CA THR A 60 20.56 -4.01 -23.46
C THR A 60 19.16 -4.57 -23.21
N LEU A 61 18.94 -5.80 -23.63
CA LEU A 61 17.77 -6.60 -23.27
C LEU A 61 18.22 -7.70 -22.31
N TYR A 62 17.70 -7.68 -21.10
CA TYR A 62 17.92 -8.69 -20.07
C TYR A 62 16.69 -9.58 -19.89
N ASN A 63 16.89 -10.89 -20.04
CA ASN A 63 15.85 -11.89 -19.77
C ASN A 63 16.00 -12.40 -18.33
N ARG A 64 15.08 -12.01 -17.46
CA ARG A 64 15.11 -12.40 -16.04
C ARG A 64 14.94 -13.90 -15.80
N ARG A 65 14.27 -14.64 -16.70
CA ARG A 65 14.05 -16.08 -16.55
C ARG A 65 15.32 -16.89 -16.83
N THR A 66 16.15 -16.39 -17.73
CA THR A 66 17.37 -17.13 -18.16
C THR A 66 18.67 -16.48 -17.69
N GLY A 67 18.60 -15.22 -17.18
CA GLY A 67 19.78 -14.44 -16.83
C GLY A 67 20.62 -13.96 -18.03
N GLN A 68 20.11 -14.11 -19.25
CA GLN A 68 20.85 -13.75 -20.47
C GLN A 68 20.64 -12.30 -20.84
N THR A 69 21.69 -11.69 -21.39
CA THR A 69 21.70 -10.33 -21.89
C THR A 69 22.11 -10.29 -23.33
N THR A 70 21.49 -9.44 -24.13
CA THR A 70 21.91 -9.15 -25.50
C THR A 70 21.83 -7.65 -25.77
N ASN A 71 22.67 -7.15 -26.65
CA ASN A 71 22.56 -5.80 -27.21
C ASN A 71 21.52 -5.80 -28.33
N VAL A 72 20.54 -4.90 -28.19
CA VAL A 72 19.45 -4.70 -29.18
C VAL A 72 19.34 -3.23 -29.60
N GLY A 73 20.37 -2.43 -29.34
CA GLY A 73 20.38 -0.99 -29.68
C GLY A 73 20.49 -0.70 -31.17
N PRO A 74 20.17 0.53 -31.59
CA PRO A 74 20.34 0.98 -32.95
C PRO A 74 21.83 1.11 -33.33
N ASP A 75 22.14 0.93 -34.60
CA ASP A 75 23.46 1.32 -35.14
C ASP A 75 23.52 2.85 -35.28
N MET A 76 24.19 3.49 -34.34
CA MET A 76 24.36 4.94 -34.30
C MET A 76 25.67 5.42 -34.93
N GLY A 77 26.49 4.50 -35.39
CA GLY A 77 27.85 4.81 -35.86
C GLY A 77 28.82 5.14 -34.70
N PRO A 78 29.98 5.72 -35.01
CA PRO A 78 31.02 5.96 -34.01
C PRO A 78 30.57 7.00 -32.97
N ARG A 79 31.00 6.79 -31.75
CA ARG A 79 30.73 7.70 -30.62
C ARG A 79 31.29 9.11 -30.91
N GLY A 80 30.49 10.15 -30.60
CA GLY A 80 30.78 11.53 -30.94
C GLY A 80 30.49 11.87 -32.37
N GLY A 81 29.98 10.93 -33.16
CA GLY A 81 29.55 11.17 -34.54
C GLY A 81 28.21 11.91 -34.62
N PRO A 82 27.74 12.19 -35.84
CA PRO A 82 26.54 13.02 -36.04
C PRO A 82 25.25 12.43 -35.49
N LEU A 83 25.18 11.12 -35.25
CA LEU A 83 24.00 10.42 -34.70
C LEU A 83 24.26 9.80 -33.35
N ASN A 84 25.48 9.93 -32.80
CA ASN A 84 25.89 9.23 -31.58
C ASN A 84 26.60 10.17 -30.61
N ARG A 85 25.88 11.21 -30.16
CA ARG A 85 26.25 12.00 -29.02
C ARG A 85 25.45 11.52 -27.82
N ASP A 86 26.10 11.27 -26.72
CA ASP A 86 25.54 10.59 -25.56
C ASP A 86 25.95 11.23 -24.21
N VAL A 87 25.12 11.01 -23.23
CA VAL A 87 25.42 11.17 -21.81
C VAL A 87 25.20 9.84 -21.09
N ARG A 88 25.51 9.78 -19.80
CA ARG A 88 25.37 8.54 -19.03
C ARG A 88 23.93 8.02 -18.92
N THR A 89 22.94 8.92 -18.85
CA THR A 89 21.52 8.57 -18.74
C THR A 89 20.81 8.94 -20.02
N MET A 90 20.58 7.98 -20.87
CA MET A 90 19.85 8.15 -22.13
C MET A 90 18.40 7.71 -21.96
N PRO A 91 17.41 8.53 -22.36
CA PRO A 91 16.01 8.13 -22.33
C PRO A 91 15.72 6.86 -23.15
N ILE A 92 15.02 5.94 -22.52
CA ILE A 92 14.38 4.78 -23.13
C ILE A 92 13.00 4.61 -22.53
N LEU A 93 11.96 4.47 -23.34
CA LEU A 93 10.59 4.30 -22.83
C LEU A 93 9.70 3.60 -23.86
N TRP A 94 8.74 2.84 -23.36
CA TRP A 94 7.63 2.31 -24.14
C TRP A 94 6.55 3.36 -24.33
N SER A 95 5.90 3.32 -25.51
CA SER A 95 4.71 4.14 -25.72
C SER A 95 3.59 3.69 -24.77
N PRO A 96 2.93 4.61 -24.05
CA PRO A 96 1.81 4.26 -23.16
C PRO A 96 0.54 3.86 -23.93
N VAL A 97 0.43 4.16 -25.23
CA VAL A 97 -0.72 3.82 -26.08
C VAL A 97 -0.46 2.68 -27.06
N ASP A 98 0.79 2.38 -27.36
CA ASP A 98 1.19 1.28 -28.23
C ASP A 98 2.28 0.43 -27.56
N PRO A 99 1.92 -0.70 -26.95
CA PRO A 99 2.86 -1.52 -26.19
C PRO A 99 3.92 -2.25 -27.04
N ASP A 100 3.88 -2.13 -28.38
CA ASP A 100 4.90 -2.64 -29.28
C ASP A 100 5.91 -1.58 -29.71
N LEU A 101 5.72 -0.33 -29.31
CA LEU A 101 6.55 0.79 -29.72
C LEU A 101 7.49 1.21 -28.58
N LEU A 102 8.78 0.99 -28.78
CA LEU A 102 9.86 1.40 -27.88
C LEU A 102 10.66 2.52 -28.51
N PHE A 103 10.95 3.54 -27.71
CA PHE A 103 11.80 4.68 -28.10
C PHE A 103 13.12 4.64 -27.35
N TYR A 104 14.17 5.08 -28.03
CA TYR A 104 15.50 5.33 -27.48
C TYR A 104 16.07 6.61 -28.05
N THR A 105 17.02 7.23 -27.38
CA THR A 105 17.58 8.52 -27.82
C THR A 105 19.11 8.52 -27.82
N SER A 106 19.64 9.38 -28.66
CA SER A 106 20.96 9.99 -28.61
C SER A 106 20.78 11.52 -28.75
N ASN A 107 21.41 12.18 -29.64
CA ASN A 107 20.99 13.53 -30.11
C ASN A 107 19.82 13.46 -31.11
N VAL A 108 19.41 12.26 -31.48
CA VAL A 108 18.23 11.96 -32.30
C VAL A 108 17.33 10.95 -31.59
N VAL A 109 16.08 10.85 -32.03
CA VAL A 109 15.11 9.85 -31.51
C VAL A 109 15.06 8.65 -32.45
N TRP A 110 15.15 7.48 -31.84
CA TRP A 110 15.04 6.17 -32.48
C TRP A 110 13.77 5.46 -32.00
N GLN A 111 13.19 4.65 -32.90
CA GLN A 111 12.06 3.78 -32.53
C GLN A 111 12.22 2.37 -33.07
N THR A 112 11.65 1.40 -32.37
CA THR A 112 11.51 0.01 -32.80
C THR A 112 10.10 -0.49 -32.51
N ARG A 113 9.60 -1.40 -33.36
CA ARG A 113 8.31 -2.12 -33.20
C ARG A 113 8.48 -3.63 -33.10
N ASP A 114 9.69 -4.12 -33.21
CA ASP A 114 10.05 -5.53 -33.18
C ASP A 114 11.03 -5.86 -32.07
N ARG A 115 10.91 -5.11 -30.96
CA ARG A 115 11.69 -5.31 -29.72
C ARG A 115 13.20 -5.17 -29.89
N GLY A 116 13.62 -4.28 -30.81
CA GLY A 116 15.01 -3.94 -31.02
C GLY A 116 15.70 -4.76 -32.10
N LEU A 117 14.97 -5.60 -32.85
CA LEU A 117 15.55 -6.30 -33.98
C LEU A 117 15.88 -5.33 -35.14
N THR A 118 15.02 -4.32 -35.34
CA THR A 118 15.27 -3.22 -36.25
C THR A 118 14.91 -1.87 -35.63
N TRP A 119 15.64 -0.83 -36.04
CA TRP A 119 15.42 0.53 -35.58
C TRP A 119 15.27 1.50 -36.71
N SER A 120 14.41 2.50 -36.54
CA SER A 120 14.30 3.63 -37.47
C SER A 120 14.51 4.93 -36.72
N ARG A 121 15.26 5.84 -37.32
CA ARG A 121 15.42 7.21 -36.86
C ARG A 121 14.20 8.03 -37.25
N ILE A 122 13.59 8.72 -36.25
CA ILE A 122 12.38 9.53 -36.44
C ILE A 122 12.58 11.02 -36.14
N SER A 123 13.83 11.46 -35.99
CA SER A 123 14.10 12.89 -35.81
C SER A 123 15.37 13.33 -36.50
N PRO A 124 15.51 14.63 -36.85
CA PRO A 124 16.81 15.24 -37.05
C PRO A 124 17.59 15.30 -35.75
N ASP A 125 18.76 15.92 -35.76
CA ASP A 125 19.47 16.34 -34.54
C ASP A 125 18.65 17.42 -33.82
N LEU A 126 18.17 17.11 -32.59
CA LEU A 126 17.30 17.99 -31.80
C LEU A 126 18.06 18.93 -30.87
N ALA A 127 19.37 18.74 -30.71
CA ALA A 127 20.22 19.60 -29.90
C ALA A 127 20.50 20.95 -30.56
N ARG A 128 21.07 21.89 -29.81
CA ARG A 128 21.48 23.19 -30.36
C ARG A 128 22.57 22.99 -31.40
N GLN A 129 22.38 23.63 -32.51
CA GLN A 129 23.38 23.62 -33.60
C GLN A 129 24.44 24.73 -33.41
N THR A 130 24.05 25.82 -32.75
CA THR A 130 24.90 26.94 -32.38
C THR A 130 24.59 27.35 -30.93
N TRP A 131 25.59 27.72 -30.17
CA TRP A 131 25.44 28.16 -28.78
C TRP A 131 26.64 29.02 -28.34
N ASP A 132 26.36 30.02 -27.54
CA ASP A 132 27.39 30.86 -26.93
C ASP A 132 28.03 30.16 -25.74
N VAL A 133 29.32 30.28 -25.62
CA VAL A 133 30.01 29.84 -24.39
C VAL A 133 29.58 30.75 -23.26
N PRO A 134 29.10 30.23 -22.11
CA PRO A 134 28.72 31.05 -20.98
C PRO A 134 29.85 31.95 -20.55
N ALA A 135 29.57 33.22 -20.23
CA ALA A 135 30.58 34.17 -19.71
C ALA A 135 31.30 33.65 -18.45
N THR A 136 30.65 32.79 -17.70
CA THR A 136 31.22 32.09 -16.52
C THR A 136 32.33 31.12 -16.87
N ALA A 137 32.47 30.69 -18.13
CA ALA A 137 33.57 29.85 -18.58
C ALA A 137 34.91 30.64 -18.57
N GLY A 138 34.84 31.97 -18.68
CA GLY A 138 36.00 32.85 -18.56
C GLY A 138 37.20 32.40 -19.43
N LYS A 139 38.37 32.29 -18.85
CA LYS A 139 39.58 31.86 -19.54
C LYS A 139 39.59 30.44 -20.07
N TYR A 140 38.65 29.63 -19.72
CA TYR A 140 38.47 28.25 -20.22
C TYR A 140 37.54 28.18 -21.45
N ALA A 141 36.98 29.31 -21.86
CA ALA A 141 36.22 29.37 -23.10
C ALA A 141 37.13 29.06 -24.27
N SER A 142 36.75 28.11 -25.10
CA SER A 142 37.46 27.81 -26.33
C SER A 142 37.33 28.98 -27.32
N THR A 143 38.40 29.28 -28.02
CA THR A 143 38.41 30.24 -29.13
C THR A 143 37.97 29.59 -30.46
N VAL A 144 37.81 28.27 -30.50
CA VAL A 144 37.31 27.51 -31.63
C VAL A 144 35.80 27.43 -31.53
N GLU A 145 35.11 27.62 -32.65
CA GLU A 145 33.67 27.39 -32.69
C GLU A 145 33.36 25.97 -32.19
N PRO A 146 32.55 25.82 -31.15
CA PRO A 146 32.26 24.52 -30.59
C PRO A 146 31.41 23.72 -31.57
N ALA A 147 31.80 22.47 -31.81
CA ALA A 147 30.94 21.51 -32.47
C ALA A 147 29.70 21.24 -31.60
N PRO A 148 28.54 20.90 -32.18
CA PRO A 148 27.36 20.50 -31.41
C PRO A 148 27.70 19.39 -30.42
N GLN A 149 27.35 19.59 -29.12
CA GLN A 149 27.65 18.64 -28.05
C GLN A 149 26.38 18.10 -27.38
N GLY A 150 25.26 18.81 -27.54
CA GLY A 150 24.01 18.48 -26.88
C GLY A 150 23.43 17.11 -27.26
N THR A 151 22.73 16.53 -26.34
CA THR A 151 22.03 15.26 -26.50
C THR A 151 20.65 15.33 -25.85
N ILE A 152 19.76 14.41 -26.21
CA ILE A 152 18.41 14.31 -25.59
C ILE A 152 18.55 13.67 -24.22
N THR A 153 18.11 14.36 -23.17
CA THR A 153 18.12 13.89 -21.78
C THR A 153 16.75 13.70 -21.19
N ALA A 154 15.70 14.13 -21.88
CA ALA A 154 14.31 13.92 -21.52
C ALA A 154 13.50 13.54 -22.76
N LEU A 155 12.67 12.52 -22.64
CA LEU A 155 11.73 12.10 -23.69
C LEU A 155 10.42 11.71 -23.00
N SER A 156 9.28 12.14 -23.57
CA SER A 156 7.96 11.75 -23.10
C SER A 156 7.04 11.48 -24.29
N ALA A 157 6.43 10.31 -24.29
CA ALA A 157 5.38 9.94 -25.23
C ALA A 157 4.01 10.24 -24.64
N SER A 158 3.13 10.84 -25.42
CA SER A 158 1.78 11.15 -24.95
C SER A 158 0.99 9.87 -24.61
N PRO A 159 0.29 9.85 -23.50
CA PRO A 159 -0.65 8.76 -23.17
C PRO A 159 -1.98 8.86 -23.96
N LEU A 160 -2.17 9.90 -24.76
CA LEU A 160 -3.41 10.17 -25.52
C LEU A 160 -3.27 9.93 -27.00
N ASP A 161 -2.06 10.10 -27.56
CA ASP A 161 -1.83 10.07 -28.99
C ASP A 161 -0.41 9.56 -29.30
N VAL A 162 -0.33 8.45 -30.01
CA VAL A 162 0.95 7.81 -30.37
C VAL A 162 1.86 8.70 -31.24
N GLY A 163 1.29 9.69 -31.92
CA GLY A 163 2.02 10.64 -32.74
C GLY A 163 2.68 11.78 -31.97
N VAL A 164 2.35 11.96 -30.68
CA VAL A 164 2.87 13.08 -29.90
C VAL A 164 4.04 12.66 -29.02
N LEU A 165 5.20 13.27 -29.28
CA LEU A 165 6.43 13.08 -28.51
C LEU A 165 7.04 14.44 -28.16
N TRP A 166 7.49 14.56 -26.91
CA TRP A 166 8.25 15.70 -26.40
C TRP A 166 9.68 15.29 -26.09
N ALA A 167 10.64 16.08 -26.51
CA ALA A 167 12.06 15.84 -26.25
C ALA A 167 12.71 17.08 -25.63
N GLY A 168 13.53 16.86 -24.60
CA GLY A 168 14.33 17.89 -23.96
C GLY A 168 15.82 17.56 -24.04
N THR A 169 16.66 18.57 -24.29
CA THR A 169 18.10 18.37 -24.44
C THR A 169 18.89 18.92 -23.25
N ASP A 170 20.12 18.47 -23.07
CA ASP A 170 20.98 18.93 -21.99
C ASP A 170 21.64 20.28 -22.28
N ASP A 171 21.47 20.80 -23.47
CA ASP A 171 21.92 22.14 -23.88
C ASP A 171 20.78 23.16 -24.03
N GLY A 172 19.54 22.77 -23.59
CA GLY A 172 18.45 23.69 -23.36
C GLY A 172 17.45 23.84 -24.49
N ASN A 173 17.24 22.84 -25.32
CA ASN A 173 16.11 22.81 -26.28
C ASN A 173 14.94 21.98 -25.72
N ILE A 174 13.73 22.45 -26.03
CA ILE A 174 12.50 21.64 -25.94
C ILE A 174 11.93 21.53 -27.35
N GLN A 175 11.73 20.30 -27.82
CA GLN A 175 11.23 19.98 -29.15
C GLN A 175 9.97 19.13 -29.03
N VAL A 176 9.05 19.29 -29.98
CA VAL A 176 7.82 18.48 -30.02
C VAL A 176 7.55 18.01 -31.45
N THR A 177 7.05 16.78 -31.55
CA THR A 177 6.39 16.28 -32.78
C THR A 177 4.93 15.97 -32.46
N MET A 178 4.04 16.21 -33.41
CA MET A 178 2.60 15.92 -33.32
C MET A 178 2.16 14.86 -34.33
N ASP A 179 3.11 14.29 -35.08
CA ASP A 179 2.87 13.38 -36.22
C ASP A 179 3.82 12.16 -36.26
N GLY A 180 4.31 11.76 -35.09
CA GLY A 180 5.16 10.57 -34.95
C GLY A 180 6.58 10.73 -35.49
N GLY A 181 7.08 11.96 -35.56
CA GLY A 181 8.43 12.26 -36.00
C GLY A 181 8.53 12.74 -37.45
N GLY A 182 7.40 12.92 -38.15
CA GLY A 182 7.38 13.48 -39.47
C GLY A 182 7.91 14.92 -39.53
N ALA A 183 7.56 15.71 -38.52
CA ALA A 183 8.09 17.05 -38.28
C ALA A 183 8.39 17.29 -36.81
N TRP A 184 9.46 18.00 -36.50
CA TRP A 184 9.84 18.43 -35.14
C TRP A 184 9.88 19.96 -35.08
N THR A 185 9.31 20.53 -34.06
CA THR A 185 9.24 21.97 -33.83
C THR A 185 9.97 22.32 -32.53
N ASN A 186 10.92 23.26 -32.63
CA ASN A 186 11.54 23.84 -31.44
C ASN A 186 10.55 24.79 -30.74
N VAL A 187 10.16 24.45 -29.52
CA VAL A 187 9.19 25.19 -28.72
C VAL A 187 9.79 25.67 -27.38
N THR A 188 11.10 25.82 -27.35
CA THR A 188 11.84 26.24 -26.14
C THR A 188 11.39 27.61 -25.67
N PRO A 189 11.00 27.79 -24.40
CA PRO A 189 10.74 29.11 -23.82
C PRO A 189 11.94 30.04 -23.98
N PRO A 190 11.76 31.31 -24.37
CA PRO A 190 12.88 32.25 -24.55
C PRO A 190 13.71 32.48 -23.28
N ALA A 191 13.14 32.22 -22.10
CA ALA A 191 13.83 32.37 -20.83
C ALA A 191 14.81 31.23 -20.52
N ILE A 192 14.69 30.08 -21.20
CA ILE A 192 15.61 28.94 -21.05
C ILE A 192 16.92 29.28 -21.78
N LYS A 193 18.00 29.38 -21.01
CA LYS A 193 19.34 29.73 -21.50
C LYS A 193 20.04 28.49 -22.07
N PRO A 194 21.03 28.69 -22.99
CA PRO A 194 21.98 27.63 -23.35
C PRO A 194 22.58 26.98 -22.10
N TRP A 195 22.86 25.67 -22.16
CA TRP A 195 23.38 24.87 -21.04
C TRP A 195 22.39 24.55 -19.92
N THR A 196 21.17 25.04 -19.97
CA THR A 196 20.09 24.51 -19.14
C THR A 196 19.84 23.06 -19.52
N ARG A 197 19.90 22.14 -18.57
CA ARG A 197 19.54 20.75 -18.85
C ARG A 197 18.02 20.58 -18.67
N ILE A 198 17.33 20.23 -19.73
CA ILE A 198 15.96 19.74 -19.60
C ILE A 198 16.05 18.34 -19.02
N PHE A 199 15.84 18.25 -17.70
CA PHE A 199 16.11 17.04 -16.96
C PHE A 199 14.97 16.02 -17.09
N ASN A 200 13.73 16.53 -17.14
CA ASN A 200 12.54 15.74 -17.34
C ASN A 200 11.50 16.54 -18.11
N ILE A 201 10.70 15.83 -18.86
CA ILE A 201 9.52 16.36 -19.54
C ILE A 201 8.37 15.35 -19.38
N GLU A 202 7.14 15.84 -19.24
CA GLU A 202 5.93 15.03 -19.10
C GLU A 202 4.88 15.52 -20.09
N ALA A 203 4.43 14.64 -20.96
CA ALA A 203 3.28 14.89 -21.83
C ALA A 203 1.98 14.82 -21.02
N GLY A 204 1.07 15.74 -21.22
CA GLY A 204 -0.18 15.81 -20.47
C GLY A 204 -1.07 14.57 -20.63
N HIS A 205 -1.74 14.19 -19.54
CA HIS A 205 -2.62 13.03 -19.50
C HIS A 205 -4.06 13.34 -19.93
N PHE A 206 -4.45 14.62 -19.98
CA PHE A 206 -5.84 15.05 -20.27
C PHE A 206 -5.98 15.88 -21.54
N ASP A 207 -4.86 16.40 -22.07
CA ASP A 207 -4.84 17.21 -23.28
C ASP A 207 -3.53 16.98 -24.03
N ARG A 208 -3.63 16.70 -25.35
CA ARG A 208 -2.45 16.40 -26.19
C ARG A 208 -1.49 17.59 -26.39
N GLY A 209 -1.97 18.82 -26.18
CA GLY A 209 -1.18 20.05 -26.27
C GLY A 209 -0.51 20.43 -24.96
N THR A 210 -0.79 19.72 -23.88
CA THR A 210 -0.24 20.00 -22.56
C THR A 210 1.09 19.26 -22.37
N ALA A 211 2.05 19.95 -21.76
CA ALA A 211 3.29 19.36 -21.28
C ALA A 211 3.86 20.14 -20.10
N TYR A 212 4.64 19.45 -19.29
CA TYR A 212 5.36 20.01 -18.16
C TYR A 212 6.85 19.70 -18.30
N ALA A 213 7.73 20.61 -17.89
CA ALA A 213 9.17 20.42 -17.98
C ALA A 213 9.88 20.83 -16.68
N ALA A 214 10.87 20.04 -16.29
CA ALA A 214 11.82 20.35 -15.23
C ALA A 214 13.15 20.74 -15.87
N ALA A 215 13.56 22.00 -15.68
CA ALA A 215 14.77 22.58 -16.22
C ALA A 215 15.80 22.76 -15.11
N ASN A 216 16.93 22.06 -15.20
CA ASN A 216 18.00 22.09 -14.22
C ASN A 216 19.10 23.05 -14.70
N THR A 217 19.38 24.05 -13.89
CA THR A 217 20.28 25.17 -14.19
C THR A 217 21.56 25.17 -13.37
N MET A 218 21.87 24.08 -12.67
CA MET A 218 23.08 23.98 -11.81
C MET A 218 24.37 24.25 -12.60
N ARG A 219 24.44 23.86 -13.87
CA ARG A 219 25.62 24.08 -14.74
C ARG A 219 25.92 25.55 -14.99
N ILE A 220 24.92 26.41 -14.87
CA ILE A 220 25.05 27.87 -15.09
C ILE A 220 24.95 28.66 -13.78
N ASP A 221 25.19 27.98 -12.66
CA ASP A 221 25.28 28.56 -11.31
C ASP A 221 23.96 29.17 -10.83
N ASP A 222 22.83 28.63 -11.29
CA ASP A 222 21.50 28.98 -10.82
C ASP A 222 20.88 27.76 -10.14
N MET A 223 20.70 27.85 -8.83
CA MET A 223 20.15 26.80 -7.96
C MET A 223 18.66 26.95 -7.68
N ASN A 224 17.98 27.88 -8.34
CA ASN A 224 16.54 28.04 -8.16
C ASN A 224 15.75 26.95 -8.89
N PRO A 225 14.50 26.68 -8.46
CA PRO A 225 13.62 25.76 -9.18
C PRO A 225 13.14 26.39 -10.50
N HIS A 226 13.11 25.60 -11.55
CA HIS A 226 12.60 25.99 -12.86
C HIS A 226 11.69 24.91 -13.43
N PHE A 227 10.41 24.97 -13.06
CA PHE A 227 9.37 24.13 -13.64
C PHE A 227 8.52 24.94 -14.60
N TRP A 228 8.15 24.33 -15.73
CA TRP A 228 7.45 24.98 -16.83
C TRP A 228 6.22 24.20 -17.25
N ARG A 229 5.16 24.91 -17.67
CA ARG A 229 3.90 24.34 -18.14
C ARG A 229 3.49 24.98 -19.46
N THR A 230 2.99 24.16 -20.41
CA THR A 230 2.28 24.60 -21.63
C THR A 230 0.96 23.87 -21.78
N HIS A 231 -0.03 24.50 -22.41
CA HIS A 231 -1.32 23.92 -22.78
C HIS A 231 -1.63 24.04 -24.28
N ASP A 232 -0.71 24.56 -25.05
CA ASP A 232 -0.93 24.91 -26.46
C ASP A 232 0.10 24.33 -27.45
N GLY A 233 0.68 23.19 -27.08
CA GLY A 233 1.71 22.51 -27.88
C GLY A 233 3.06 23.22 -27.84
N GLY A 234 3.35 23.94 -26.76
CA GLY A 234 4.62 24.64 -26.57
C GLY A 234 4.71 26.01 -27.20
N ARG A 235 3.62 26.53 -27.77
CA ARG A 235 3.61 27.91 -28.32
C ARG A 235 3.82 28.95 -27.23
N THR A 236 3.23 28.70 -26.05
CA THR A 236 3.46 29.53 -24.86
C THR A 236 3.78 28.64 -23.66
N TRP A 237 4.63 29.16 -22.78
CA TRP A 237 5.03 28.49 -21.56
C TRP A 237 4.90 29.42 -20.36
N THR A 238 4.48 28.87 -19.24
CA THR A 238 4.41 29.55 -17.95
C THR A 238 5.36 28.87 -16.98
N GLU A 239 6.16 29.65 -16.28
CA GLU A 239 6.99 29.14 -15.17
C GLU A 239 6.12 28.99 -13.92
N ILE A 240 6.19 27.80 -13.29
CA ILE A 240 5.28 27.38 -12.22
C ILE A 240 6.06 27.00 -10.94
N ASN A 241 6.64 27.99 -10.27
CA ASN A 241 7.54 27.77 -9.11
C ASN A 241 6.97 28.28 -7.78
N THR A 242 5.77 28.84 -7.72
CA THR A 242 5.21 29.46 -6.50
C THR A 242 5.07 28.43 -5.37
N GLY A 243 5.67 28.71 -4.22
CA GLY A 243 5.65 27.82 -3.04
C GLY A 243 6.87 26.89 -2.94
N LEU A 244 7.67 26.78 -3.99
CA LEU A 244 8.95 26.05 -3.92
C LEU A 244 10.00 26.86 -3.13
N ALA A 245 10.80 26.15 -2.34
CA ALA A 245 11.86 26.78 -1.58
C ALA A 245 13.02 27.23 -2.50
N PRO A 246 13.71 28.33 -2.20
CA PRO A 246 14.98 28.67 -2.83
C PRO A 246 15.96 27.49 -2.69
N GLY A 247 16.71 27.19 -3.75
CA GLY A 247 17.62 26.05 -3.78
C GLY A 247 16.97 24.69 -4.07
N ALA A 248 15.65 24.67 -4.31
CA ALA A 248 14.93 23.46 -4.72
C ALA A 248 15.10 23.21 -6.23
N VAL A 249 16.30 22.88 -6.65
CA VAL A 249 16.62 22.64 -8.07
C VAL A 249 15.72 21.56 -8.66
N ALA A 250 15.14 21.84 -9.84
CA ALA A 250 14.17 20.97 -10.49
C ALA A 250 14.83 19.72 -11.11
N ASN A 251 14.26 18.53 -10.84
CA ASN A 251 14.70 17.26 -11.39
C ASN A 251 13.61 16.54 -12.20
N ALA A 252 12.40 16.38 -11.66
CA ALA A 252 11.32 15.70 -12.37
C ALA A 252 9.97 16.32 -12.07
N ILE A 253 9.03 16.16 -13.00
CA ILE A 253 7.64 16.57 -12.85
C ILE A 253 6.74 15.52 -13.51
N ARG A 254 5.60 15.20 -12.88
CA ARG A 254 4.60 14.26 -13.39
C ARG A 254 3.19 14.82 -13.16
N GLU A 255 2.30 14.62 -14.13
CA GLU A 255 0.88 14.84 -13.96
C GLU A 255 0.23 13.57 -13.42
N ASP A 256 -0.72 13.71 -12.48
CA ASP A 256 -1.51 12.58 -12.00
C ASP A 256 -2.36 12.02 -13.16
N PRO A 257 -2.33 10.70 -13.44
CA PRO A 257 -3.03 10.14 -14.59
C PRO A 257 -4.55 10.10 -14.45
N ARG A 258 -5.11 10.42 -13.26
CA ARG A 258 -6.55 10.33 -12.99
C ARG A 258 -7.19 11.64 -12.54
N GLU A 259 -6.43 12.57 -11.98
CA GLU A 259 -6.96 13.85 -11.49
C GLU A 259 -6.22 15.01 -12.17
N LYS A 260 -6.92 15.67 -13.08
CA LYS A 260 -6.39 16.81 -13.82
C LYS A 260 -5.99 17.94 -12.86
N GLY A 261 -4.81 18.50 -13.07
CA GLY A 261 -4.28 19.60 -12.27
C GLY A 261 -3.57 19.16 -10.98
N VAL A 262 -3.56 17.87 -10.67
CA VAL A 262 -2.67 17.35 -9.63
C VAL A 262 -1.33 17.01 -10.25
N LEU A 263 -0.28 17.68 -9.74
CA LEU A 263 1.09 17.50 -10.22
C LEU A 263 2.00 17.07 -9.06
N TYR A 264 3.01 16.27 -9.39
CA TYR A 264 4.09 15.91 -8.47
C TYR A 264 5.41 16.42 -9.05
N ALA A 265 6.25 17.02 -8.19
CA ALA A 265 7.57 17.49 -8.59
C ALA A 265 8.65 16.94 -7.68
N ALA A 266 9.81 16.64 -8.24
CA ALA A 266 11.01 16.21 -7.53
C ALA A 266 12.10 17.24 -7.64
N THR A 267 12.76 17.51 -6.51
CA THR A 267 13.88 18.46 -6.40
C THR A 267 15.09 17.82 -5.74
N GLU A 268 16.17 18.58 -5.63
CA GLU A 268 17.39 18.16 -4.90
C GLU A 268 17.16 17.91 -3.41
N THR A 269 15.98 18.16 -2.87
CA THR A 269 15.75 18.07 -1.42
C THR A 269 14.53 17.24 -1.03
N GLN A 270 13.52 17.11 -1.90
CA GLN A 270 12.27 16.46 -1.56
C GLN A 270 11.30 16.30 -2.76
N VAL A 271 10.15 15.70 -2.49
CA VAL A 271 9.00 15.66 -3.38
C VAL A 271 8.00 16.77 -3.00
N TRP A 272 7.33 17.32 -3.99
CA TRP A 272 6.31 18.37 -3.89
C TRP A 272 5.04 17.92 -4.59
N VAL A 273 3.90 18.49 -4.19
CA VAL A 273 2.60 18.30 -4.83
C VAL A 273 1.93 19.65 -5.10
N SER A 274 1.28 19.76 -6.23
CA SER A 274 0.36 20.85 -6.57
C SER A 274 -1.02 20.29 -6.81
N PHE A 275 -2.07 21.05 -6.42
CA PHE A 275 -3.48 20.72 -6.63
C PHE A 275 -4.17 21.66 -7.61
N ASP A 276 -3.43 22.57 -8.21
CA ASP A 276 -3.91 23.66 -9.06
C ASP A 276 -3.01 23.86 -10.30
N ASP A 277 -2.61 22.74 -10.90
CA ASP A 277 -1.86 22.71 -12.16
C ASP A 277 -0.49 23.41 -12.08
N GLY A 278 0.12 23.41 -10.88
CA GLY A 278 1.45 23.97 -10.63
C GLY A 278 1.45 25.43 -10.18
N ASP A 279 0.28 26.08 -10.06
CA ASP A 279 0.22 27.46 -9.61
C ASP A 279 0.70 27.64 -8.16
N HIS A 280 0.52 26.60 -7.30
CA HIS A 280 1.06 26.56 -5.95
C HIS A 280 1.58 25.16 -5.61
N TRP A 281 2.73 25.09 -4.96
CA TRP A 281 3.37 23.85 -4.52
C TRP A 281 3.38 23.70 -3.01
N HIS A 282 3.15 22.48 -2.56
CA HIS A 282 3.18 22.07 -1.16
C HIS A 282 4.17 20.93 -0.97
N SER A 283 4.86 20.92 0.17
CA SER A 283 5.79 19.84 0.50
C SER A 283 5.08 18.50 0.66
N LEU A 284 5.57 17.48 -0.02
CA LEU A 284 5.13 16.09 0.11
C LEU A 284 6.26 15.20 0.67
N ARG A 285 7.19 15.79 1.43
CA ARG A 285 8.31 15.04 1.99
C ARG A 285 7.87 13.99 3.01
N LEU A 286 6.84 14.30 3.81
CA LEU A 286 6.36 13.43 4.89
C LEU A 286 7.53 12.94 5.78
N ASN A 287 7.69 11.63 5.97
CA ASN A 287 8.77 11.01 6.73
C ASN A 287 10.05 10.74 5.90
N MET A 288 10.08 11.09 4.62
CA MET A 288 11.27 10.94 3.79
C MET A 288 12.38 11.91 4.25
N PRO A 289 13.64 11.48 4.37
CA PRO A 289 14.74 12.40 4.69
C PRO A 289 14.94 13.42 3.58
N ALA A 290 15.61 14.53 3.91
CA ALA A 290 16.05 15.46 2.87
C ALA A 290 17.10 14.76 2.00
N VAL A 291 16.77 14.57 0.72
CA VAL A 291 17.59 13.83 -0.24
C VAL A 291 17.26 14.30 -1.65
N SER A 292 18.25 14.24 -2.54
CA SER A 292 18.03 14.51 -3.95
C SER A 292 17.13 13.43 -4.55
N VAL A 293 15.97 13.83 -5.05
CA VAL A 293 15.04 12.95 -5.75
C VAL A 293 15.25 13.13 -7.25
N ARG A 294 15.73 12.08 -7.92
CA ARG A 294 16.16 12.17 -9.33
C ARG A 294 15.02 11.89 -10.31
N ASP A 295 14.14 10.98 -9.95
CA ASP A 295 12.96 10.67 -10.75
C ASP A 295 11.78 10.33 -9.85
N ILE A 296 10.58 10.56 -10.34
CA ILE A 296 9.33 10.15 -9.73
C ILE A 296 8.44 9.51 -10.78
N GLN A 297 7.67 8.51 -10.37
CA GLN A 297 6.71 7.82 -11.23
C GLN A 297 5.40 7.61 -10.48
N VAL A 298 4.28 7.90 -11.12
CA VAL A 298 2.97 7.52 -10.61
C VAL A 298 2.65 6.13 -11.14
N LYS A 299 2.72 5.13 -10.28
CA LYS A 299 2.28 3.77 -10.64
C LYS A 299 0.78 3.67 -10.44
N ASP A 300 0.05 3.72 -11.55
CA ASP A 300 -1.40 3.60 -11.57
C ASP A 300 -1.81 2.18 -12.00
N ASP A 301 -2.74 1.57 -11.25
CA ASP A 301 -3.31 0.27 -11.58
C ASP A 301 -4.84 0.36 -11.64
N ALA A 302 -5.35 0.26 -12.87
CA ALA A 302 -6.77 0.35 -13.14
C ALA A 302 -7.58 -0.82 -12.54
N SER A 303 -6.95 -1.97 -12.30
CA SER A 303 -7.64 -3.17 -11.78
C SER A 303 -8.06 -3.01 -10.32
N CYS A 304 -7.27 -2.30 -9.52
CA CYS A 304 -7.57 -2.00 -8.12
C CYS A 304 -7.91 -0.52 -7.86
N LEU A 305 -7.90 0.34 -8.88
CA LEU A 305 -8.01 1.79 -8.70
C LEU A 305 -7.00 2.35 -7.70
N CYS A 306 -5.88 1.67 -7.54
CA CYS A 306 -4.82 2.02 -6.62
C CYS A 306 -3.67 2.67 -7.38
N SER A 307 -3.08 3.68 -6.77
CA SER A 307 -1.95 4.40 -7.35
C SER A 307 -0.96 4.75 -6.26
N ASP A 308 0.31 4.52 -6.57
CA ASP A 308 1.42 4.81 -5.68
C ASP A 308 2.35 5.82 -6.34
N LEU A 309 2.98 6.69 -5.55
CA LEU A 309 4.03 7.57 -6.02
C LEU A 309 5.37 6.99 -5.62
N VAL A 310 6.18 6.66 -6.62
CA VAL A 310 7.53 6.10 -6.45
C VAL A 310 8.56 7.19 -6.65
N ALA A 311 9.50 7.34 -5.73
CA ALA A 311 10.61 8.28 -5.82
C ALA A 311 11.95 7.52 -5.86
N GLY A 312 12.72 7.76 -6.92
CA GLY A 312 14.11 7.31 -7.05
C GLY A 312 15.06 8.37 -6.52
N THR A 313 15.81 8.03 -5.47
CA THR A 313 16.68 8.99 -4.78
C THR A 313 18.15 8.78 -5.11
N HIS A 314 18.94 9.84 -4.94
CA HIS A 314 20.37 9.76 -5.04
C HIS A 314 20.98 9.39 -3.68
N GLY A 315 21.21 8.11 -3.47
CA GLY A 315 21.91 7.59 -2.29
C GLY A 315 21.02 7.11 -1.13
N ARG A 316 19.67 7.07 -1.31
CA ARG A 316 18.74 6.59 -0.27
C ARG A 316 17.73 5.57 -0.82
N GLY A 317 18.04 4.89 -1.94
CA GLY A 317 17.18 3.88 -2.54
C GLY A 317 15.88 4.42 -3.11
N PHE A 318 14.87 3.57 -3.16
CA PHE A 318 13.51 3.93 -3.58
C PHE A 318 12.61 4.21 -2.38
N TRP A 319 11.73 5.19 -2.54
CA TRP A 319 10.68 5.53 -1.58
C TRP A 319 9.34 5.42 -2.27
N ILE A 320 8.34 4.92 -1.57
CA ILE A 320 6.99 4.76 -2.09
C ILE A 320 6.02 5.44 -1.14
N LEU A 321 5.20 6.33 -1.68
CA LEU A 321 3.99 6.79 -1.01
C LEU A 321 2.84 5.91 -1.48
N ASP A 322 2.47 4.96 -0.63
CA ASP A 322 1.37 4.04 -0.90
C ASP A 322 0.04 4.77 -0.87
N ASN A 323 -0.75 4.56 -1.91
CA ASN A 323 -2.09 5.09 -2.08
C ASN A 323 -2.16 6.64 -2.09
N VAL A 324 -1.99 7.25 -3.26
CA VAL A 324 -2.16 8.70 -3.47
C VAL A 324 -3.61 9.13 -3.69
N THR A 325 -4.59 8.22 -3.63
CA THR A 325 -6.01 8.50 -3.83
C THR A 325 -6.54 9.68 -2.99
N PRO A 326 -6.12 9.86 -1.71
CA PRO A 326 -6.55 11.01 -0.93
C PRO A 326 -6.06 12.36 -1.48
N LEU A 327 -4.89 12.40 -2.13
CA LEU A 327 -4.37 13.65 -2.71
C LEU A 327 -5.28 14.16 -3.84
N ARG A 328 -5.91 13.25 -4.60
CA ARG A 328 -6.90 13.57 -5.64
C ARG A 328 -8.19 14.20 -5.09
N GLN A 329 -8.45 14.02 -3.81
CA GLN A 329 -9.63 14.53 -3.11
C GLN A 329 -9.30 15.70 -2.18
N ALA A 330 -8.05 16.19 -2.18
CA ALA A 330 -7.57 17.19 -1.23
C ALA A 330 -8.35 18.49 -1.29
N ALA A 331 -8.75 18.96 -2.48
CA ALA A 331 -9.55 20.17 -2.64
C ALA A 331 -10.94 20.04 -1.98
N LYS A 332 -11.57 18.87 -2.09
CA LYS A 332 -12.87 18.59 -1.44
C LYS A 332 -12.71 18.53 0.07
N ALA A 333 -11.66 17.87 0.56
CA ALA A 333 -11.37 17.79 1.99
C ALA A 333 -11.06 19.17 2.59
N ALA A 334 -10.28 20.00 1.89
CA ALA A 334 -9.93 21.34 2.35
C ALA A 334 -11.16 22.28 2.39
N ALA A 335 -12.15 22.09 1.52
CA ALA A 335 -13.39 22.85 1.50
C ALA A 335 -14.43 22.34 2.53
N ALA A 336 -14.21 21.20 3.15
CA ALA A 336 -15.15 20.60 4.09
C ALA A 336 -15.17 21.39 5.42
N THR A 337 -16.37 21.76 5.86
CA THR A 337 -16.59 22.42 7.17
C THR A 337 -16.73 21.41 8.31
N ASP A 338 -17.05 20.17 7.98
CA ASP A 338 -17.17 19.03 8.87
C ASP A 338 -16.05 18.00 8.57
N ALA A 339 -16.07 16.89 9.26
CA ALA A 339 -15.19 15.78 8.92
C ALA A 339 -15.39 15.37 7.43
N TYR A 340 -14.30 14.93 6.80
CA TYR A 340 -14.32 14.41 5.44
C TYR A 340 -13.80 12.98 5.45
N LEU A 341 -14.62 12.04 4.99
CA LEU A 341 -14.20 10.66 4.76
C LEU A 341 -13.83 10.51 3.28
N PHE A 342 -12.57 10.20 3.01
CA PHE A 342 -12.10 9.99 1.65
C PHE A 342 -12.69 8.71 1.06
N GLU A 343 -12.98 8.72 -0.24
CA GLU A 343 -13.30 7.50 -0.95
C GLU A 343 -12.05 6.58 -0.97
N PRO A 344 -12.12 5.39 -0.36
CA PRO A 344 -10.99 4.50 -0.27
C PRO A 344 -10.63 3.88 -1.62
N ALA A 345 -9.35 3.60 -1.82
CA ALA A 345 -8.92 2.67 -2.87
C ALA A 345 -9.46 1.26 -2.62
N VAL A 346 -9.46 0.43 -3.65
CA VAL A 346 -9.82 -0.99 -3.51
C VAL A 346 -8.84 -1.68 -2.56
N ALA A 347 -9.34 -2.33 -1.54
CA ALA A 347 -8.54 -3.14 -0.64
C ALA A 347 -8.21 -4.49 -1.32
N VAL A 348 -6.94 -4.87 -1.31
CA VAL A 348 -6.48 -6.17 -1.81
C VAL A 348 -6.02 -7.03 -0.65
N ARG A 349 -6.69 -8.15 -0.42
CA ARG A 349 -6.30 -9.09 0.63
C ARG A 349 -5.10 -9.90 0.18
N THR A 350 -3.92 -9.50 0.65
CA THR A 350 -2.67 -10.23 0.48
C THR A 350 -2.34 -11.01 1.74
N ARG A 351 -1.63 -12.10 1.61
CA ARG A 351 -1.12 -12.90 2.73
C ARG A 351 0.40 -12.78 2.79
N ASN A 352 0.94 -12.74 3.99
CA ASN A 352 2.37 -12.98 4.17
C ASN A 352 2.66 -14.46 3.97
N GLY A 353 3.80 -14.78 3.39
CA GLY A 353 4.32 -16.14 3.29
C GLY A 353 4.64 -16.68 4.69
N MET A 354 4.52 -17.99 4.81
CA MET A 354 4.86 -18.73 6.03
C MET A 354 6.09 -19.62 5.81
N ASN A 355 6.93 -19.25 4.83
CA ASN A 355 8.01 -20.12 4.33
C ASN A 355 9.23 -20.14 5.25
N ASP A 356 9.44 -19.09 6.02
CA ASP A 356 10.53 -19.01 6.98
C ASP A 356 9.97 -18.71 8.36
N PRO A 357 9.89 -19.72 9.25
CA PRO A 357 9.49 -19.50 10.63
C PRO A 357 10.61 -18.86 11.46
N THR A 358 11.80 -18.68 10.87
CA THR A 358 12.93 -18.05 11.56
C THR A 358 12.76 -16.54 11.51
N GLU A 359 12.86 -15.94 12.66
CA GLU A 359 12.84 -14.50 12.81
C GLU A 359 14.07 -13.86 12.15
N TRP A 360 13.84 -12.83 11.34
CA TRP A 360 14.91 -12.00 10.82
C TRP A 360 15.55 -11.18 11.95
N PRO A 361 16.89 -11.07 11.98
CA PRO A 361 17.55 -10.16 12.91
C PRO A 361 17.03 -8.74 12.73
N PRO A 362 16.75 -7.99 13.83
CA PRO A 362 16.22 -6.63 13.72
C PRO A 362 17.19 -5.64 13.05
N GLU A 363 18.48 -5.99 13.00
CA GLU A 363 19.51 -5.19 12.35
C GLU A 363 19.56 -5.38 10.83
N MET A 364 18.84 -6.34 10.28
CA MET A 364 18.82 -6.57 8.84
C MET A 364 18.22 -5.35 8.13
N PRO A 365 18.94 -4.76 7.15
CA PRO A 365 18.38 -3.71 6.33
C PRO A 365 17.15 -4.22 5.58
N HIS A 366 16.03 -3.55 5.75
CA HIS A 366 14.77 -3.89 5.09
C HIS A 366 13.97 -2.63 4.75
N GLY A 367 13.04 -2.77 3.82
CA GLY A 367 11.98 -1.81 3.55
C GLY A 367 10.65 -2.33 4.07
N ASP A 368 9.78 -1.41 4.49
CA ASP A 368 8.44 -1.78 4.95
C ASP A 368 7.57 -2.20 3.76
N ASN A 369 6.73 -3.21 3.99
CA ASN A 369 5.62 -3.49 3.08
C ASN A 369 4.60 -2.34 3.13
N PRO A 370 3.81 -2.13 2.05
CA PRO A 370 2.64 -1.27 2.11
C PRO A 370 1.73 -1.65 3.28
N PRO A 371 1.00 -0.69 3.88
CA PRO A 371 0.07 -0.97 4.98
C PRO A 371 -0.84 -2.16 4.64
N PRO A 372 -0.95 -3.16 5.53
CA PRO A 372 -1.85 -4.28 5.29
C PRO A 372 -3.30 -3.83 5.43
N GLY A 373 -4.21 -4.49 4.70
CA GLY A 373 -5.64 -4.30 4.92
C GLY A 373 -6.32 -3.29 4.01
N GLY A 374 -7.43 -2.77 4.46
CA GLY A 374 -8.21 -1.73 3.81
C GLY A 374 -7.85 -0.36 4.34
N VAL A 375 -7.16 0.44 3.52
CA VAL A 375 -6.76 1.80 3.91
C VAL A 375 -7.96 2.73 3.89
N ILE A 376 -8.21 3.39 5.01
CA ILE A 376 -9.32 4.34 5.24
C ILE A 376 -8.71 5.65 5.69
N ASP A 377 -8.87 6.69 4.87
CA ASP A 377 -8.36 8.02 5.17
C ASP A 377 -9.52 8.95 5.55
N TYR A 378 -9.32 9.82 6.55
CA TYR A 378 -10.28 10.84 6.93
C TYR A 378 -9.59 12.13 7.38
N TYR A 379 -10.29 13.24 7.24
CA TYR A 379 -9.82 14.56 7.63
C TYR A 379 -10.75 15.19 8.67
N LEU A 380 -10.17 15.75 9.72
CA LEU A 380 -10.86 16.50 10.76
C LEU A 380 -10.43 17.98 10.68
N PRO A 381 -11.34 18.93 10.37
CA PRO A 381 -10.99 20.36 10.32
C PRO A 381 -10.70 20.95 11.70
N ALA A 382 -11.15 20.27 12.78
CA ALA A 382 -10.90 20.61 14.17
C ALA A 382 -10.84 19.31 15.00
N ASN A 383 -10.32 19.38 16.24
CA ASN A 383 -10.40 18.25 17.16
C ASN A 383 -11.87 17.84 17.39
N ALA A 384 -12.15 16.57 17.39
CA ALA A 384 -13.47 16.05 17.74
C ALA A 384 -13.77 16.33 19.22
N THR A 385 -15.04 16.65 19.50
CA THR A 385 -15.52 16.94 20.87
C THR A 385 -16.01 15.72 21.63
N GLY A 386 -16.09 14.58 20.95
CA GLY A 386 -16.50 13.29 21.47
C GLY A 386 -15.79 12.16 20.71
N PRO A 387 -16.15 10.90 21.01
CA PRO A 387 -15.55 9.76 20.34
C PRO A 387 -15.71 9.83 18.82
N VAL A 388 -14.65 9.44 18.12
CA VAL A 388 -14.69 9.15 16.68
C VAL A 388 -14.85 7.63 16.53
N ARG A 389 -15.85 7.22 15.76
CA ARG A 389 -16.14 5.81 15.51
C ARG A 389 -16.01 5.49 14.02
N LEU A 390 -15.40 4.37 13.74
CA LEU A 390 -15.23 3.82 12.40
C LEU A 390 -15.84 2.41 12.35
N ASP A 391 -16.88 2.24 11.54
CA ASP A 391 -17.49 0.93 11.33
C ASP A 391 -17.27 0.47 9.88
N VAL A 392 -17.05 -0.82 9.69
CA VAL A 392 -17.09 -1.50 8.40
C VAL A 392 -18.37 -2.32 8.33
N LEU A 393 -19.22 -2.02 7.36
CA LEU A 393 -20.51 -2.65 7.18
C LEU A 393 -20.47 -3.59 5.98
N ASP A 394 -21.16 -4.72 6.07
CA ASP A 394 -21.35 -5.64 4.95
C ASP A 394 -22.35 -5.10 3.90
N ALA A 395 -22.65 -5.90 2.90
CA ALA A 395 -23.59 -5.55 1.81
C ALA A 395 -25.04 -5.35 2.29
N TYR A 396 -25.38 -5.82 3.50
CA TYR A 396 -26.69 -5.68 4.11
C TYR A 396 -26.77 -4.49 5.07
N GLY A 397 -25.64 -3.81 5.30
CA GLY A 397 -25.54 -2.68 6.22
C GLY A 397 -25.28 -3.07 7.67
N GLU A 398 -25.01 -4.36 7.94
CA GLU A 398 -24.68 -4.84 9.27
C GLU A 398 -23.19 -4.62 9.56
N PRO A 399 -22.84 -4.12 10.76
CA PRO A 399 -21.46 -3.91 11.14
C PRO A 399 -20.75 -5.26 11.33
N ILE A 400 -19.64 -5.44 10.62
CA ILE A 400 -18.78 -6.63 10.75
C ILE A 400 -17.52 -6.34 11.57
N ARG A 401 -17.14 -5.06 11.67
CA ARG A 401 -16.01 -4.59 12.47
C ARG A 401 -16.25 -3.15 12.91
N SER A 402 -15.96 -2.84 14.15
CA SER A 402 -16.07 -1.50 14.71
C SER A 402 -14.80 -1.11 15.44
N TYR A 403 -14.46 0.17 15.35
CA TYR A 403 -13.32 0.79 16.03
C TYR A 403 -13.76 2.13 16.61
N SER A 404 -13.20 2.49 17.76
CA SER A 404 -13.48 3.74 18.45
C SER A 404 -12.19 4.41 18.91
N SER A 405 -12.19 5.72 18.99
CA SER A 405 -11.13 6.44 19.69
C SER A 405 -11.09 6.16 21.19
N ASP A 406 -12.14 5.55 21.74
CA ASP A 406 -12.22 5.14 23.14
C ASP A 406 -11.75 3.69 23.36
N ASP A 407 -11.38 2.97 22.28
CA ASP A 407 -10.85 1.62 22.41
C ASP A 407 -9.58 1.62 23.28
N PRO A 408 -9.40 0.62 24.15
CA PRO A 408 -8.24 0.58 25.04
C PRO A 408 -6.94 0.48 24.23
N VAL A 409 -5.99 1.35 24.56
CA VAL A 409 -4.66 1.39 23.95
C VAL A 409 -3.64 0.92 24.97
N LEU A 410 -2.79 -0.02 24.57
CA LEU A 410 -1.67 -0.45 25.39
C LEU A 410 -0.67 0.71 25.56
N THR A 411 -0.39 1.04 26.81
CA THR A 411 0.57 2.10 27.16
C THR A 411 1.58 1.57 28.17
N PRO A 412 2.89 1.68 27.94
CA PRO A 412 3.51 2.27 26.75
C PRO A 412 3.41 1.36 25.50
N ASP A 413 3.25 1.97 24.33
CA ASP A 413 3.24 1.26 23.05
C ASP A 413 4.69 0.88 22.67
N PRO A 414 5.03 -0.41 22.53
CA PRO A 414 6.38 -0.84 22.19
C PRO A 414 6.85 -0.38 20.79
N ALA A 415 5.94 -0.08 19.87
CA ALA A 415 6.28 0.44 18.56
C ALA A 415 6.70 1.92 18.60
N LEU A 416 6.18 2.70 19.55
CA LEU A 416 6.45 4.12 19.71
C LEU A 416 7.53 4.42 20.76
N ASP A 417 7.52 3.69 21.88
CA ASP A 417 8.49 3.86 22.97
C ASP A 417 8.95 2.48 23.52
N PRO A 418 9.86 1.81 22.79
CA PRO A 418 10.35 0.50 23.19
C PRO A 418 11.08 0.52 24.54
N VAL A 419 11.70 1.65 24.92
CA VAL A 419 12.42 1.76 26.19
C VAL A 419 11.46 1.79 27.38
N ALA A 420 10.37 2.54 27.28
CA ALA A 420 9.36 2.56 28.32
C ALA A 420 8.60 1.23 28.40
N ALA A 421 8.33 0.59 27.25
CA ALA A 421 7.71 -0.74 27.20
C ALA A 421 8.58 -1.81 27.85
N ASP A 422 9.91 -1.80 27.59
CA ASP A 422 10.84 -2.72 28.24
C ASP A 422 10.87 -2.54 29.75
N LYS A 423 10.92 -1.30 30.24
CA LYS A 423 10.83 -1.00 31.69
C LYS A 423 9.52 -1.48 32.32
N ALA A 424 8.39 -1.33 31.61
CA ALA A 424 7.12 -1.84 32.09
C ALA A 424 7.13 -3.37 32.20
N CYS A 425 7.69 -4.05 31.21
CA CYS A 425 7.84 -5.51 31.21
C CYS A 425 8.85 -6.01 32.27
N GLN A 426 9.88 -5.26 32.58
CA GLN A 426 10.78 -5.58 33.70
C GLN A 426 10.06 -5.47 35.06
N ALA A 427 9.15 -4.51 35.21
CA ALA A 427 8.36 -4.31 36.42
C ALA A 427 7.25 -5.36 36.56
N ASP A 428 6.59 -5.72 35.47
CA ASP A 428 5.57 -6.77 35.39
C ASP A 428 5.78 -7.69 34.18
N PRO A 429 6.54 -8.78 34.33
CA PRO A 429 6.79 -9.73 33.25
C PRO A 429 5.54 -10.48 32.76
N THR A 430 4.40 -10.33 33.45
CA THR A 430 3.14 -10.95 33.05
C THR A 430 2.27 -10.03 32.19
N GLY A 431 2.67 -8.79 32.04
CA GLY A 431 1.98 -7.77 31.27
C GLY A 431 1.79 -8.14 29.79
N PRO A 432 0.89 -7.46 29.11
CA PRO A 432 0.65 -7.67 27.68
C PRO A 432 1.95 -7.51 26.87
N ASN A 433 2.16 -8.41 25.93
CA ASN A 433 3.34 -8.44 25.03
C ASN A 433 4.72 -8.62 25.73
N CYS A 434 4.77 -8.75 27.06
CA CYS A 434 6.03 -8.89 27.79
C CYS A 434 6.71 -10.27 27.66
N ARG A 435 6.04 -11.21 27.00
CA ARG A 435 6.56 -12.59 26.79
C ARG A 435 7.10 -12.83 25.39
N VAL A 436 7.12 -11.79 24.55
CA VAL A 436 7.62 -11.83 23.18
C VAL A 436 8.58 -10.65 22.99
N PRO A 437 9.51 -10.71 22.01
CA PRO A 437 10.34 -9.56 21.66
C PRO A 437 9.47 -8.35 21.34
N LEU A 438 9.86 -7.17 21.84
CA LEU A 438 9.05 -5.94 21.73
C LEU A 438 8.83 -5.46 20.28
N TYR A 439 9.62 -5.91 19.34
CA TYR A 439 9.48 -5.60 17.91
C TYR A 439 8.60 -6.60 17.14
N TRP A 440 8.06 -7.63 17.79
CA TRP A 440 7.16 -8.60 17.17
C TRP A 440 5.72 -8.11 17.03
N PRO A 441 5.12 -7.45 18.04
CA PRO A 441 3.75 -6.99 17.95
C PRO A 441 3.56 -5.97 16.83
N ALA A 442 2.43 -6.05 16.13
CA ALA A 442 2.02 -5.03 15.19
C ALA A 442 1.75 -3.70 15.92
N PRO A 443 2.07 -2.55 15.30
CA PRO A 443 1.68 -1.25 15.82
C PRO A 443 0.17 -1.18 16.05
N GLN A 444 -0.23 -0.56 17.16
CA GLN A 444 -1.64 -0.38 17.49
C GLN A 444 -2.30 0.59 16.50
N MET A 445 -3.44 0.19 15.98
CA MET A 445 -4.24 1.05 15.10
C MET A 445 -5.26 1.82 15.95
N VAL A 446 -5.09 3.14 16.04
CA VAL A 446 -5.93 4.02 16.83
C VAL A 446 -6.72 4.96 15.95
N VAL A 447 -8.02 5.08 16.20
CA VAL A 447 -8.87 6.09 15.55
C VAL A 447 -8.60 7.45 16.22
N SER A 448 -8.07 8.42 15.47
CA SER A 448 -7.66 9.72 16.01
C SER A 448 -8.84 10.70 16.11
N THR A 449 -8.81 11.53 17.17
CA THR A 449 -9.75 12.65 17.38
C THR A 449 -9.13 14.02 17.06
N THR A 450 -7.86 14.08 16.68
CA THR A 450 -7.14 15.34 16.51
C THR A 450 -7.40 15.98 15.15
N LYS A 451 -7.26 17.30 15.06
CA LYS A 451 -7.32 18.01 13.78
C LYS A 451 -6.24 17.50 12.83
N GLY A 452 -6.60 17.33 11.55
CA GLY A 452 -5.68 16.95 10.49
C GLY A 452 -6.16 15.75 9.69
N MET A 453 -5.28 15.26 8.82
CA MET A 453 -5.50 14.05 8.04
C MET A 453 -5.04 12.83 8.83
N HIS A 454 -5.83 11.77 8.79
CA HIS A 454 -5.58 10.52 9.49
C HIS A 454 -5.73 9.35 8.53
N ARG A 455 -4.86 8.37 8.66
CA ARG A 455 -4.92 7.10 7.96
C ARG A 455 -5.16 5.99 8.97
N PHE A 456 -6.17 5.16 8.71
CA PHE A 456 -6.49 3.97 9.46
C PHE A 456 -6.47 2.76 8.53
N SER A 457 -6.06 1.60 9.01
CA SER A 457 -6.07 0.37 8.22
C SER A 457 -6.96 -0.67 8.88
N TRP A 458 -8.04 -1.05 8.19
CA TRP A 458 -8.86 -2.19 8.58
C TRP A 458 -8.13 -3.49 8.23
N ASP A 459 -7.97 -4.39 9.19
CA ASP A 459 -7.27 -5.67 9.07
C ASP A 459 -7.99 -6.71 8.17
N LEU A 460 -9.08 -6.32 7.52
CA LEU A 460 -9.97 -7.13 6.67
C LEU A 460 -10.62 -8.29 7.41
N ARG A 461 -10.75 -8.21 8.75
CA ARG A 461 -11.34 -9.24 9.58
C ARG A 461 -12.68 -8.81 10.15
N TYR A 462 -13.44 -9.82 10.56
CA TYR A 462 -14.61 -9.63 11.42
C TYR A 462 -14.19 -9.20 12.83
N GLU A 463 -15.18 -8.91 13.68
CA GLU A 463 -14.97 -8.60 15.08
C GLU A 463 -14.36 -9.82 15.80
N PRO A 464 -13.28 -9.68 16.57
CA PRO A 464 -12.76 -10.78 17.40
C PRO A 464 -13.79 -11.25 18.44
N LEU A 465 -13.80 -12.54 18.76
CA LEU A 465 -14.60 -13.06 19.86
C LEU A 465 -13.89 -12.81 21.20
N GLY A 466 -14.40 -11.85 21.99
CA GLY A 466 -13.87 -11.46 23.30
C GLY A 466 -12.70 -10.49 23.22
N ASP A 467 -12.43 -9.81 24.34
CA ASP A 467 -11.48 -8.71 24.46
C ASP A 467 -10.02 -9.16 24.55
N GLU A 468 -9.78 -10.46 24.77
CA GLU A 468 -8.42 -11.00 24.91
C GLU A 468 -7.84 -11.40 23.55
N PRO A 469 -6.62 -10.93 23.18
CA PRO A 469 -5.95 -11.42 22.01
C PRO A 469 -5.64 -12.91 22.17
N ARG A 470 -6.39 -13.75 21.45
CA ARG A 470 -6.18 -15.20 21.45
C ARG A 470 -5.09 -15.53 20.45
N VAL A 471 -4.09 -16.28 20.87
CA VAL A 471 -3.09 -16.84 19.97
C VAL A 471 -3.77 -17.92 19.14
N ALA A 472 -3.91 -17.68 17.83
CA ALA A 472 -4.25 -18.75 16.91
C ALA A 472 -3.13 -19.82 17.01
N GLY A 473 -3.50 -21.04 17.36
CA GLY A 473 -2.52 -22.10 17.57
C GLY A 473 -1.71 -22.40 16.32
N GLY A 474 -0.42 -22.24 16.41
CA GLY A 474 0.57 -22.49 15.39
C GLY A 474 1.61 -21.37 15.37
N ALA A 475 2.90 -21.71 15.44
CA ALA A 475 3.95 -20.75 15.23
C ALA A 475 3.86 -20.26 13.79
N THR A 476 3.27 -19.13 13.60
CA THR A 476 3.36 -18.38 12.35
C THR A 476 4.74 -17.75 12.31
N GLY A 477 5.36 -17.66 11.15
CA GLY A 477 6.70 -17.11 11.01
C GLY A 477 6.86 -15.76 11.73
N ALA A 478 7.99 -15.56 12.36
CA ALA A 478 8.28 -14.35 13.12
C ALA A 478 8.62 -13.22 12.17
N VAL A 479 7.64 -12.37 11.91
CA VAL A 479 7.82 -11.15 11.11
C VAL A 479 7.72 -9.95 12.03
N PRO A 480 8.78 -9.17 12.23
CA PRO A 480 8.76 -8.00 13.09
C PRO A 480 7.59 -7.07 12.75
N GLY A 481 6.87 -6.62 13.78
CA GLY A 481 5.69 -5.78 13.64
C GLY A 481 4.43 -6.47 13.08
N HIS A 482 4.46 -7.80 12.83
CA HIS A 482 3.35 -8.51 12.20
C HIS A 482 3.04 -9.89 12.81
N THR A 483 3.77 -10.33 13.82
CA THR A 483 3.70 -11.74 14.23
C THR A 483 2.74 -12.00 15.39
N TYR A 484 2.74 -11.21 16.45
CA TYR A 484 2.02 -11.54 17.69
C TYR A 484 1.82 -10.31 18.60
N PRO A 485 0.71 -10.20 19.32
CA PRO A 485 -0.52 -10.98 19.26
C PRO A 485 -1.36 -10.59 18.03
N GLN A 486 -2.05 -11.58 17.45
CA GLN A 486 -2.95 -11.34 16.31
C GLN A 486 -4.41 -11.50 16.76
N PRO A 487 -5.35 -10.66 16.30
CA PRO A 487 -6.76 -10.88 16.56
C PRO A 487 -7.22 -12.19 15.91
N VAL A 488 -7.96 -13.01 16.66
CA VAL A 488 -8.51 -14.28 16.17
C VAL A 488 -9.92 -14.05 15.65
N ALA A 489 -10.01 -13.61 14.42
CA ALA A 489 -11.26 -13.50 13.67
C ALA A 489 -11.03 -13.87 12.20
N PRO A 490 -12.02 -14.45 11.53
CA PRO A 490 -11.88 -14.78 10.12
C PRO A 490 -11.79 -13.51 9.27
N TRP A 491 -11.14 -13.62 8.13
CA TRP A 491 -11.13 -12.55 7.13
C TRP A 491 -12.47 -12.41 6.44
N ALA A 492 -12.89 -11.19 6.22
CA ALA A 492 -14.05 -10.86 5.41
C ALA A 492 -13.87 -11.34 3.96
N PRO A 493 -14.89 -11.93 3.34
CA PRO A 493 -14.81 -12.39 1.96
C PRO A 493 -14.66 -11.23 0.97
N PRO A 494 -14.12 -11.47 -0.24
CA PRO A 494 -14.13 -10.44 -1.28
C PRO A 494 -15.56 -9.99 -1.58
N GLY A 495 -15.74 -8.66 -1.72
CA GLY A 495 -17.08 -8.11 -1.89
C GLY A 495 -17.14 -6.60 -1.75
N ARG A 496 -18.35 -6.09 -1.61
CA ARG A 496 -18.62 -4.67 -1.36
C ARG A 496 -18.96 -4.46 0.11
N TYR A 497 -18.33 -3.45 0.67
CA TYR A 497 -18.50 -3.00 2.04
C TYR A 497 -18.81 -1.51 2.05
N THR A 498 -19.25 -1.01 3.19
CA THR A 498 -19.41 0.42 3.44
C THR A 498 -18.59 0.80 4.66
N VAL A 499 -17.73 1.79 4.49
CA VAL A 499 -17.06 2.44 5.63
C VAL A 499 -17.97 3.53 6.14
N ARG A 500 -18.22 3.55 7.45
CA ARG A 500 -19.00 4.55 8.14
C ARG A 500 -18.17 5.21 9.22
N LEU A 501 -17.91 6.51 9.07
CA LEU A 501 -17.23 7.35 10.04
C LEU A 501 -18.26 8.17 10.79
N THR A 502 -18.24 8.14 12.13
CA THR A 502 -19.09 8.99 12.98
C THR A 502 -18.23 9.93 13.80
N VAL A 503 -18.46 11.23 13.64
CA VAL A 503 -17.73 12.31 14.33
C VAL A 503 -18.73 13.32 14.84
N ASN A 504 -18.70 13.64 16.14
CA ASN A 504 -19.59 14.60 16.79
C ASN A 504 -21.08 14.36 16.46
N GLY A 505 -21.49 13.09 16.38
CA GLY A 505 -22.85 12.67 16.06
C GLY A 505 -23.23 12.75 14.56
N LYS A 506 -22.35 13.24 13.69
CA LYS A 506 -22.55 13.25 12.23
C LYS A 506 -21.96 11.97 11.61
N VAL A 507 -22.64 11.44 10.60
CA VAL A 507 -22.27 10.18 9.92
C VAL A 507 -21.83 10.49 8.49
N PHE A 508 -20.70 9.91 8.10
CA PHE A 508 -20.12 9.96 6.76
C PHE A 508 -19.91 8.55 6.27
N THR A 509 -20.23 8.27 5.01
CA THR A 509 -20.09 6.91 4.45
C THR A 509 -19.38 6.93 3.12
N GLN A 510 -18.59 5.89 2.87
CA GLN A 510 -17.95 5.64 1.57
C GLN A 510 -18.01 4.15 1.22
N PRO A 511 -18.14 3.80 -0.06
CA PRO A 511 -18.04 2.42 -0.49
C PRO A 511 -16.60 1.93 -0.38
N LEU A 512 -16.41 0.68 0.04
CA LEU A 512 -15.12 0.00 0.04
C LEU A 512 -15.27 -1.33 -0.70
N ARG A 513 -14.43 -1.57 -1.68
CA ARG A 513 -14.36 -2.86 -2.39
C ARG A 513 -13.18 -3.66 -1.86
N LEU A 514 -13.42 -4.93 -1.52
CA LEU A 514 -12.40 -5.89 -1.15
C LEU A 514 -12.22 -6.91 -2.28
N MET A 515 -10.97 -7.09 -2.71
CA MET A 515 -10.56 -8.09 -3.71
C MET A 515 -9.54 -9.06 -3.10
N LEU A 516 -9.45 -10.24 -3.69
CA LEU A 516 -8.33 -11.14 -3.41
C LEU A 516 -7.07 -10.71 -4.16
N ASP A 517 -5.94 -11.19 -3.70
CA ASP A 517 -4.69 -11.13 -4.45
C ASP A 517 -4.90 -11.72 -5.85
N PRO A 518 -4.55 -11.00 -6.93
CA PRO A 518 -4.77 -11.49 -8.30
C PRO A 518 -3.98 -12.77 -8.62
N ARG A 519 -3.04 -13.17 -7.78
CA ARG A 519 -2.32 -14.44 -7.90
C ARG A 519 -3.15 -15.65 -7.47
N VAL A 520 -4.26 -15.45 -6.76
CA VAL A 520 -5.19 -16.52 -6.36
C VAL A 520 -5.99 -16.97 -7.59
N GLN A 521 -5.81 -18.23 -7.97
CA GLN A 521 -6.44 -18.84 -9.16
C GLN A 521 -7.57 -19.81 -8.81
N THR A 522 -7.96 -19.90 -7.55
CA THR A 522 -9.03 -20.78 -7.07
C THR A 522 -10.37 -20.39 -7.68
N ALA A 523 -11.15 -21.39 -8.10
CA ALA A 523 -12.46 -21.18 -8.69
C ALA A 523 -13.40 -20.42 -7.75
N GLY A 524 -14.20 -19.50 -8.29
CA GLY A 524 -15.11 -18.66 -7.50
C GLY A 524 -16.13 -19.45 -6.67
N THR A 525 -16.58 -20.60 -7.17
CA THR A 525 -17.48 -21.53 -6.46
C THR A 525 -16.83 -22.13 -5.21
N ASP A 526 -15.55 -22.48 -5.28
CA ASP A 526 -14.81 -23.01 -4.14
C ASP A 526 -14.54 -21.94 -3.09
N LEU A 527 -14.20 -20.74 -3.54
CA LEU A 527 -14.04 -19.57 -2.67
C LEU A 527 -15.36 -19.18 -1.98
N ALA A 528 -16.48 -19.24 -2.68
CA ALA A 528 -17.80 -19.01 -2.08
C ALA A 528 -18.10 -20.05 -0.99
N ARG A 529 -17.90 -21.34 -1.30
CA ARG A 529 -18.08 -22.42 -0.32
C ARG A 529 -17.16 -22.26 0.90
N LEU A 530 -15.90 -21.86 0.69
CA LEU A 530 -14.96 -21.55 1.77
C LEU A 530 -15.49 -20.42 2.65
N ALA A 531 -16.00 -19.35 2.04
CA ALA A 531 -16.55 -18.20 2.75
C ALA A 531 -17.84 -18.57 3.53
N ASP A 532 -18.74 -19.32 2.92
CA ASP A 532 -19.99 -19.76 3.55
C ASP A 532 -19.74 -20.62 4.79
N LEU A 533 -18.86 -21.63 4.68
CA LEU A 533 -18.49 -22.48 5.82
C LEU A 533 -17.78 -21.67 6.92
N THR A 534 -16.89 -20.75 6.52
CA THR A 534 -16.20 -19.87 7.49
C THR A 534 -17.20 -19.02 8.24
N ARG A 535 -18.16 -18.41 7.54
CA ARG A 535 -19.19 -17.54 8.14
C ARG A 535 -20.11 -18.33 9.06
N GLU A 536 -20.58 -19.48 8.62
CA GLU A 536 -21.42 -20.36 9.44
C GLU A 536 -20.74 -20.74 10.75
N MET A 537 -19.48 -21.15 10.68
CA MET A 537 -18.72 -21.52 11.89
C MET A 537 -18.46 -20.32 12.81
N TYR A 538 -18.14 -19.17 12.24
CA TYR A 538 -17.92 -17.96 13.03
C TYR A 538 -19.21 -17.47 13.71
N ASP A 539 -20.32 -17.41 13.00
CA ASP A 539 -21.61 -16.99 13.55
C ASP A 539 -22.08 -17.94 14.65
N GLY A 540 -21.86 -19.25 14.46
CA GLY A 540 -22.11 -20.25 15.50
C GLY A 540 -21.23 -20.05 16.74
N ALA A 541 -19.93 -19.76 16.52
CA ALA A 541 -19.02 -19.48 17.62
C ALA A 541 -19.43 -18.22 18.42
N LEU A 542 -19.89 -17.19 17.74
CA LEU A 542 -20.40 -15.97 18.37
C LEU A 542 -21.68 -16.27 19.18
N ALA A 543 -22.60 -17.05 18.63
CA ALA A 543 -23.84 -17.44 19.35
C ALA A 543 -23.54 -18.25 20.62
N ASP A 544 -22.62 -19.22 20.53
CA ASP A 544 -22.19 -20.01 21.69
C ASP A 544 -21.47 -19.16 22.74
N HIS A 545 -20.63 -18.21 22.31
CA HIS A 545 -19.95 -17.27 23.20
C HIS A 545 -20.92 -16.36 23.94
N VAL A 546 -21.88 -15.77 23.27
CA VAL A 546 -22.95 -14.96 23.89
C VAL A 546 -23.78 -15.80 24.87
N ALA A 547 -24.08 -17.05 24.51
CA ALA A 547 -24.78 -17.97 25.40
C ALA A 547 -23.97 -18.31 26.66
N TYR A 548 -22.63 -18.48 26.51
CA TYR A 548 -21.71 -18.69 27.63
C TYR A 548 -21.70 -17.50 28.58
N GLU A 549 -21.53 -16.27 28.06
CA GLU A 549 -21.54 -15.06 28.91
C GLU A 549 -22.86 -14.91 29.67
N ARG A 550 -24.00 -15.13 29.02
CA ARG A 550 -25.32 -15.11 29.66
C ARG A 550 -25.50 -16.22 30.71
N ALA A 551 -24.96 -17.41 30.44
CA ALA A 551 -24.99 -18.51 31.41
C ALA A 551 -24.11 -18.20 32.63
N ARG A 552 -22.93 -17.58 32.44
CA ARG A 552 -22.07 -17.13 33.53
C ARG A 552 -22.71 -16.03 34.37
N ALA A 553 -23.39 -15.07 33.75
CA ALA A 553 -24.15 -14.04 34.46
C ALA A 553 -25.33 -14.65 35.26
N LEU A 554 -26.02 -15.66 34.67
CA LEU A 554 -27.05 -16.40 35.41
C LEU A 554 -26.48 -17.16 36.62
N VAL A 555 -25.29 -17.76 36.52
CA VAL A 555 -24.61 -18.39 37.67
C VAL A 555 -24.38 -17.38 38.79
N GLN A 556 -23.92 -16.16 38.47
CA GLN A 556 -23.75 -15.10 39.47
C GLN A 556 -25.09 -14.69 40.13
N ALA A 557 -26.14 -14.56 39.29
CA ALA A 557 -27.47 -14.24 39.81
C ALA A 557 -28.03 -15.35 40.72
N LEU A 558 -27.76 -16.62 40.40
CA LEU A 558 -28.15 -17.77 41.24
C LEU A 558 -27.42 -17.80 42.59
N ASP A 559 -26.10 -17.44 42.59
CA ASP A 559 -25.32 -17.31 43.80
C ASP A 559 -25.87 -16.20 44.70
N ALA A 560 -26.14 -15.04 44.13
CA ALA A 560 -26.71 -13.91 44.86
C ALA A 560 -28.12 -14.21 45.44
N ALA A 561 -28.91 -15.00 44.70
CA ALA A 561 -30.27 -15.36 45.13
C ALA A 561 -30.31 -16.38 46.25
N GLY A 562 -29.30 -17.23 46.40
CA GLY A 562 -29.17 -18.25 47.43
C GLY A 562 -30.30 -19.28 47.47
N GLY A 563 -30.21 -20.24 48.42
CA GLY A 563 -31.20 -21.30 48.61
C GLY A 563 -30.87 -22.61 47.88
N GLN A 564 -31.41 -23.73 48.40
CA GLN A 564 -31.07 -25.07 47.91
C GLN A 564 -31.48 -25.31 46.42
N ASP A 565 -32.67 -24.82 46.04
CA ASP A 565 -33.13 -24.95 44.64
C ASP A 565 -32.29 -24.15 43.66
N ALA A 566 -31.86 -22.92 44.04
CA ALA A 566 -30.96 -22.11 43.22
C ALA A 566 -29.58 -22.77 43.09
N ALA A 567 -29.04 -23.30 44.18
CA ALA A 567 -27.76 -24.02 44.17
C ALA A 567 -27.82 -25.28 43.28
N ALA A 568 -28.90 -26.06 43.35
CA ALA A 568 -29.11 -27.24 42.52
C ALA A 568 -29.24 -26.88 41.01
N PHE A 569 -29.90 -25.75 40.71
CA PHE A 569 -30.00 -25.28 39.33
C PHE A 569 -28.66 -24.69 38.80
N LYS A 570 -27.92 -24.00 39.68
CA LYS A 570 -26.57 -23.53 39.36
C LYS A 570 -25.65 -24.65 38.89
N VAL A 571 -25.65 -25.81 39.56
CA VAL A 571 -24.84 -26.97 39.17
C VAL A 571 -25.14 -27.39 37.73
N GLN A 572 -26.42 -27.33 37.30
CA GLN A 572 -26.81 -27.68 35.93
C GLN A 572 -26.30 -26.64 34.88
N VAL A 573 -26.34 -25.35 35.25
CA VAL A 573 -25.81 -24.29 34.37
C VAL A 573 -24.28 -24.34 34.30
N GLU A 574 -23.59 -24.55 35.42
CA GLU A 574 -22.14 -24.69 35.47
C GLU A 574 -21.63 -25.92 34.70
N ALA A 575 -22.42 -26.99 34.59
CA ALA A 575 -22.06 -28.15 33.77
C ALA A 575 -21.86 -27.83 32.29
N ILE A 576 -22.58 -26.82 31.77
CA ILE A 576 -22.46 -26.37 30.36
C ILE A 576 -21.72 -25.00 30.23
N ALA A 577 -21.53 -24.27 31.33
CA ALA A 577 -20.84 -22.99 31.35
C ALA A 577 -19.91 -22.93 32.59
N PRO A 578 -18.82 -23.72 32.61
CA PRO A 578 -17.88 -23.74 33.73
C PRO A 578 -17.19 -22.39 33.90
N ALA A 579 -16.64 -22.14 35.10
CA ALA A 579 -15.82 -20.95 35.30
C ALA A 579 -14.62 -20.92 34.35
N PRO A 580 -14.17 -19.74 33.91
CA PRO A 580 -12.99 -19.61 33.09
C PRO A 580 -11.79 -20.31 33.76
N ARG A 581 -11.09 -21.14 33.00
CA ARG A 581 -9.87 -21.75 33.52
C ARG A 581 -8.69 -20.81 33.29
N PRO A 582 -7.82 -20.59 34.28
CA PRO A 582 -6.57 -19.89 34.04
C PRO A 582 -5.83 -20.59 32.90
N GLN A 583 -5.52 -19.86 31.84
CA GLN A 583 -4.75 -20.43 30.73
C GLN A 583 -3.31 -20.62 31.22
N PRO A 584 -2.72 -21.84 31.10
CA PRO A 584 -1.31 -22.00 31.40
C PRO A 584 -0.50 -21.22 30.37
N ALA A 585 0.41 -20.38 30.85
CA ALA A 585 1.35 -19.66 30.02
C ALA A 585 2.30 -20.65 29.31
N GLY A 586 2.25 -20.71 27.99
CA GLY A 586 3.17 -21.51 27.20
C GLY A 586 2.89 -21.44 25.71
N PHE A 587 3.96 -21.32 24.93
CA PHE A 587 3.95 -21.22 23.47
C PHE A 587 3.43 -22.47 22.72
N PHE A 588 3.40 -23.63 23.40
CA PHE A 588 3.04 -24.89 22.77
C PHE A 588 1.83 -25.53 23.45
N ARG A 589 0.64 -25.22 22.97
CA ARG A 589 -0.53 -26.04 23.23
C ARG A 589 -0.56 -27.21 22.25
N ARG A 590 -0.20 -28.41 22.67
CA ARG A 590 -0.65 -29.61 21.97
C ARG A 590 -2.16 -29.71 22.18
N GLY A 591 -2.93 -29.25 21.19
CA GLY A 591 -4.38 -29.33 21.17
C GLY A 591 -4.82 -30.80 21.10
N GLY A 592 -5.05 -31.42 22.24
CA GLY A 592 -5.90 -32.62 22.30
C GLY A 592 -7.36 -32.15 22.21
N ALA A 593 -8.19 -32.85 21.44
CA ALA A 593 -9.62 -32.61 21.47
C ALA A 593 -10.15 -32.72 22.92
N PRO A 594 -11.05 -31.82 23.35
CA PRO A 594 -11.64 -31.91 24.68
C PRO A 594 -12.31 -33.27 24.87
N THR A 595 -11.91 -34.01 25.91
CA THR A 595 -12.39 -35.39 26.20
C THR A 595 -13.57 -35.37 27.18
N GLY A 596 -14.56 -34.51 27.00
CA GLY A 596 -15.73 -34.41 27.89
C GLY A 596 -17.00 -34.03 27.10
N PRO A 597 -18.18 -34.01 27.80
CA PRO A 597 -19.36 -33.42 27.23
C PRO A 597 -19.09 -31.99 26.75
N PRO A 598 -19.70 -31.52 25.63
CA PRO A 598 -19.49 -30.16 25.15
C PRO A 598 -20.02 -29.14 26.16
N THR A 599 -19.24 -28.08 26.36
CA THR A 599 -19.64 -26.88 27.11
C THR A 599 -19.72 -25.71 26.13
N LEU A 600 -20.42 -24.62 26.48
CA LEU A 600 -20.63 -23.48 25.59
C LEU A 600 -19.30 -22.85 25.16
N ASP A 601 -18.34 -22.72 26.07
CA ASP A 601 -16.99 -22.22 25.77
C ASP A 601 -16.21 -23.16 24.82
N THR A 602 -16.23 -24.47 25.11
CA THR A 602 -15.51 -25.45 24.26
C THR A 602 -16.16 -25.64 22.88
N ALA A 603 -17.48 -25.47 22.77
CA ALA A 603 -18.19 -25.51 21.49
C ALA A 603 -17.88 -24.24 20.68
N SER A 604 -17.92 -23.05 21.30
CA SER A 604 -17.48 -21.80 20.68
C SER A 604 -16.03 -21.90 20.16
N ASP A 605 -15.10 -22.40 20.99
CA ASP A 605 -13.70 -22.61 20.60
C ASP A 605 -13.56 -23.59 19.41
N ALA A 606 -14.35 -24.66 19.38
CA ALA A 606 -14.31 -25.65 18.29
C ALA A 606 -14.83 -25.06 16.97
N LEU A 607 -15.92 -24.29 17.03
CA LEU A 607 -16.46 -23.59 15.85
C LEU A 607 -15.49 -22.51 15.34
N LEU A 608 -14.90 -21.71 16.24
CA LEU A 608 -13.89 -20.71 15.88
C LEU A 608 -12.65 -21.37 15.27
N ALA A 609 -12.18 -22.49 15.84
CA ALA A 609 -11.06 -23.24 15.28
C ALA A 609 -11.37 -23.78 13.87
N ALA A 610 -12.60 -24.25 13.63
CA ALA A 610 -13.03 -24.70 12.30
C ALA A 610 -13.09 -23.51 11.31
N ALA A 611 -13.60 -22.35 11.73
CA ALA A 611 -13.59 -21.13 10.92
C ALA A 611 -12.15 -20.71 10.57
N MET A 612 -11.24 -20.72 11.55
CA MET A 612 -9.84 -20.32 11.33
C MET A 612 -9.08 -21.31 10.45
N ALA A 613 -9.38 -22.62 10.51
CA ALA A 613 -8.79 -23.61 9.63
C ALA A 613 -9.14 -23.38 8.14
N MET A 614 -10.30 -22.76 7.84
CA MET A 614 -10.65 -22.32 6.49
C MET A 614 -9.83 -21.13 6.02
N GLN A 615 -9.19 -20.41 6.95
CA GLN A 615 -8.43 -19.19 6.66
C GLN A 615 -6.94 -19.43 6.38
N GLU A 616 -6.48 -20.68 6.37
CA GLU A 616 -5.06 -21.02 6.11
C GLU A 616 -4.66 -20.73 4.67
N ALA A 617 -5.57 -20.90 3.70
CA ALA A 617 -5.32 -20.61 2.28
C ALA A 617 -6.63 -20.31 1.52
N GLU A 618 -6.52 -19.57 0.41
CA GLU A 618 -7.62 -19.41 -0.57
C GLU A 618 -7.67 -20.62 -1.51
N THR A 619 -8.15 -21.77 -0.99
CA THR A 619 -8.30 -23.04 -1.74
C THR A 619 -9.68 -23.65 -1.54
N ALA A 620 -10.02 -24.64 -2.35
CA ALA A 620 -11.24 -25.43 -2.09
C ALA A 620 -11.17 -26.06 -0.70
N PRO A 621 -12.27 -26.02 0.09
CA PRO A 621 -12.31 -26.69 1.39
C PRO A 621 -12.01 -28.19 1.26
N THR A 622 -11.07 -28.67 2.04
CA THR A 622 -10.73 -30.10 2.07
C THR A 622 -11.80 -30.92 2.77
N ALA A 623 -11.91 -32.20 2.45
CA ALA A 623 -12.85 -33.12 3.13
C ALA A 623 -12.64 -33.13 4.66
N ARG A 624 -11.40 -32.99 5.12
CA ARG A 624 -11.07 -32.91 6.55
C ARG A 624 -11.61 -31.63 7.20
N GLN A 625 -11.50 -30.50 6.53
CA GLN A 625 -12.04 -29.22 7.01
C GLN A 625 -13.56 -29.25 7.10
N VAL A 626 -14.22 -29.78 6.05
CA VAL A 626 -15.69 -29.94 6.04
C VAL A 626 -16.15 -30.87 7.18
N ALA A 627 -15.47 -32.01 7.40
CA ALA A 627 -15.79 -32.90 8.51
C ALA A 627 -15.56 -32.25 9.88
N ALA A 628 -14.56 -31.37 10.02
CA ALA A 628 -14.34 -30.61 11.26
C ALA A 628 -15.49 -29.61 11.51
N CYS A 629 -16.01 -28.95 10.47
CA CYS A 629 -17.19 -28.09 10.58
C CYS A 629 -18.43 -28.88 11.02
N ASP A 630 -18.68 -30.07 10.43
CA ASP A 630 -19.82 -30.92 10.80
C ASP A 630 -19.74 -31.37 12.26
N GLN A 631 -18.56 -31.74 12.74
CA GLN A 631 -18.34 -32.12 14.14
C GLN A 631 -18.55 -30.93 15.10
N ALA A 632 -18.02 -29.75 14.76
CA ALA A 632 -18.17 -28.55 15.56
C ALA A 632 -19.65 -28.14 15.64
N ARG A 633 -20.36 -28.15 14.51
CA ARG A 633 -21.81 -27.87 14.42
C ARG A 633 -22.65 -28.83 15.30
N THR A 634 -22.35 -30.12 15.27
CA THR A 634 -23.05 -31.14 16.07
C THR A 634 -22.88 -30.84 17.57
N ARG A 635 -21.65 -30.60 18.01
CA ARG A 635 -21.35 -30.31 19.43
C ARG A 635 -22.01 -29.01 19.91
N SER A 636 -21.97 -27.94 19.10
CA SER A 636 -22.66 -26.69 19.40
C SER A 636 -24.18 -26.91 19.53
N GLY A 637 -24.79 -27.63 18.56
CA GLY A 637 -26.22 -27.95 18.59
C GLY A 637 -26.67 -28.67 19.89
N GLU A 638 -25.88 -29.63 20.39
CA GLU A 638 -26.16 -30.36 21.63
C GLU A 638 -26.13 -29.45 22.85
N VAL A 639 -25.10 -28.61 23.01
CA VAL A 639 -24.97 -27.73 24.18
C VAL A 639 -25.95 -26.57 24.12
N MET A 640 -26.18 -25.99 22.94
CA MET A 640 -27.15 -24.91 22.74
C MET A 640 -28.61 -25.37 23.01
N ALA A 641 -28.98 -26.58 22.62
CA ALA A 641 -30.26 -27.17 23.00
C ALA A 641 -30.39 -27.30 24.54
N THR A 642 -29.34 -27.70 25.24
CA THR A 642 -29.31 -27.77 26.69
C THR A 642 -29.41 -26.38 27.31
N TRP A 643 -28.69 -25.39 26.82
CA TRP A 643 -28.78 -23.99 27.25
C TRP A 643 -30.20 -23.44 27.04
N THR A 644 -30.80 -23.64 25.90
CA THR A 644 -32.15 -23.18 25.59
C THR A 644 -33.14 -23.76 26.59
N ARG A 645 -33.06 -25.07 26.90
CA ARG A 645 -33.92 -25.73 27.86
C ARG A 645 -33.72 -25.17 29.28
N LEU A 646 -32.47 -24.93 29.71
CA LEU A 646 -32.17 -24.37 31.03
C LEU A 646 -32.61 -22.91 31.15
N SER A 647 -32.31 -22.07 30.18
CA SER A 647 -32.61 -20.64 30.21
C SER A 647 -34.09 -20.30 30.05
N THR A 648 -34.88 -21.21 29.50
CA THR A 648 -36.33 -21.03 29.32
C THR A 648 -37.10 -21.87 30.33
N THR A 649 -37.38 -23.12 30.01
CA THR A 649 -38.25 -24.02 30.83
C THR A 649 -37.69 -24.27 32.23
N GLY A 650 -36.36 -24.46 32.35
CA GLY A 650 -35.71 -24.73 33.65
C GLY A 650 -35.76 -23.52 34.58
N LEU A 651 -35.42 -22.35 34.10
CA LEU A 651 -35.45 -21.11 34.87
C LEU A 651 -36.89 -20.72 35.25
N ALA A 652 -37.88 -20.91 34.35
CA ALA A 652 -39.29 -20.69 34.63
C ALA A 652 -39.79 -21.61 35.75
N ALA A 653 -39.43 -22.90 35.72
CA ALA A 653 -39.79 -23.87 36.76
C ALA A 653 -39.15 -23.51 38.12
N LEU A 654 -37.89 -23.08 38.11
CA LEU A 654 -37.21 -22.56 39.34
C LEU A 654 -37.94 -21.32 39.88
N ASN A 655 -38.29 -20.37 39.03
CA ASN A 655 -38.96 -19.14 39.43
C ASN A 655 -40.37 -19.40 39.98
N ALA A 656 -41.10 -20.36 39.41
CA ALA A 656 -42.40 -20.78 39.99
C ALA A 656 -42.27 -21.31 41.41
N LYS A 657 -41.25 -22.13 41.71
CA LYS A 657 -40.94 -22.60 43.06
C LYS A 657 -40.57 -21.47 44.00
N ARG A 658 -39.72 -20.54 43.55
CA ARG A 658 -39.29 -19.39 44.34
C ARG A 658 -40.45 -18.47 44.71
N THR A 659 -41.30 -18.17 43.75
CA THR A 659 -42.51 -17.36 43.94
C THR A 659 -43.44 -18.01 44.94
N ALA A 660 -43.66 -19.35 44.84
CA ALA A 660 -44.46 -20.10 45.79
C ALA A 660 -43.86 -20.07 47.22
N ALA A 661 -42.54 -19.93 47.36
CA ALA A 661 -41.83 -19.76 48.61
C ALA A 661 -41.71 -18.29 49.08
N GLY A 662 -42.36 -17.33 48.41
CA GLY A 662 -42.26 -15.90 48.72
C GLY A 662 -40.93 -15.24 48.36
N LEU A 663 -40.12 -15.88 47.53
CA LEU A 663 -38.81 -15.37 47.11
C LEU A 663 -38.92 -14.68 45.73
N ALA A 664 -38.05 -13.69 45.48
CA ALA A 664 -37.99 -12.99 44.21
C ALA A 664 -37.59 -13.93 43.06
N ALA A 665 -38.17 -13.72 41.89
CA ALA A 665 -37.79 -14.40 40.67
C ALA A 665 -36.38 -13.98 40.24
N ILE A 666 -35.62 -14.92 39.65
CA ILE A 666 -34.30 -14.68 39.06
C ILE A 666 -34.49 -14.33 37.58
N MET A 667 -34.00 -13.18 37.20
CA MET A 667 -34.04 -12.74 35.80
C MET A 667 -32.86 -13.33 35.04
N LEU A 668 -33.06 -13.65 33.77
CA LEU A 668 -31.95 -13.96 32.86
C LEU A 668 -31.29 -12.63 32.46
N PRO A 669 -30.02 -12.43 32.80
CA PRO A 669 -29.26 -11.21 32.46
C PRO A 669 -29.09 -11.00 30.95
#